data_c18b61f45c205733c1e4dba351369ac8
#
_entry.id   c18b61f45c205733c1e4dba351369ac8
#
_cell.length_a   1.000
_cell.length_b   1.000
_cell.length_c   1.000
_cell.angle_alpha   90.00
_cell.angle_beta   90.00
_cell.angle_gamma   90.00
#
_symmetry.space_group_name_H-M   'P 1'
#
loop_
_entity.id
_entity.type
_entity.pdbx_description
1 polymer ?
#
loop_
_entity_poly.entity_id
_entity_poly.type
_entity_poly.pdbx_seq_one_letter_code
_entity_poly.pdbx_strand_id
1 'polypeptide(L)'
;MAVTKMEKVTLISDKQNQDALLQAIQGIQNVEIRDLFQETTNNQWVDTYFPKAAIFEKEPIVNALTSRIMQTREAVQFIDHHGDKQQKKQHLKRREVTLQELEANYSEEDFTKRLTEILGLKKQWETLAEQREQLSEQEDWLTHWANLDVIPQSFSSHQTTVEMGTISVANATEFREALAKVPEVYVEEVSETDHFVYLTYVVLKTSASIVDEIATRYGFVKEAYPYEQTPKEQLQEIKQELQTCYEAQKQLAIKIGRCSSYIQELEWAEEILLAMAEREAVKDRFVMAPYLIVVQGWVGEDEKQELIQQVENTLSADEVFLSFEAPTEEEIDQEVPTKLKNHPIVAPFEMLTEMYSLPKYHEIDPTPWMTPFYLVFFGMMVADIGYGLLMLIGAIIAQKLLVLPRGMQRFAKFFEILAIPSIIWGFIYSSFFGQALPTEVLGIHLPFPLLSTTDDVNTILVLSVIFGLIQILVGLFLAAKEHIKRKDYVDAINDGFAWQGILVGVVLLLLGSMIVKNPIFVYLGAGLAILSALCILVIPIFQSSSKAKGAAKGAYNLYGLTGYIGDLVSYTRLMALGISGGSIGAAFNMLVAFMPPAARFSVGILLIIALHALNMFLTLLSAYVHGARLQYVEFFGKFYTGGGRAFDPLKTAEKYVNINHKKK
;
A
#
# COMPACT_ATOMS: atom_id res chain seq x y z
N MET A 1 11.94 28.04 1.31
CA MET A 1 12.57 26.75 1.62
C MET A 1 11.47 25.70 1.52
N ALA A 2 11.76 24.52 1.00
CA ALA A 2 10.74 23.48 0.86
C ALA A 2 10.40 22.79 2.21
N VAL A 3 11.31 22.86 3.18
CA VAL A 3 11.04 22.47 4.56
C VAL A 3 10.32 23.62 5.25
N THR A 4 9.10 23.38 5.74
CA THR A 4 8.30 24.37 6.47
C THR A 4 8.95 24.65 7.81
N LYS A 5 9.03 25.94 8.20
CA LYS A 5 9.44 26.30 9.53
C LYS A 5 8.37 25.91 10.52
N MET A 6 8.76 25.23 11.59
CA MET A 6 7.87 24.78 12.65
C MET A 6 7.98 25.73 13.84
N GLU A 7 6.85 25.98 14.48
CA GLU A 7 6.77 26.67 15.78
C GLU A 7 6.19 25.73 16.83
N LYS A 8 6.67 25.87 18.04
CA LYS A 8 6.12 25.19 19.21
C LYS A 8 4.90 25.97 19.68
N VAL A 9 3.74 25.35 19.63
CA VAL A 9 2.49 25.91 20.16
C VAL A 9 2.21 25.35 21.56
N THR A 10 1.86 26.24 22.50
CA THR A 10 1.38 25.86 23.83
C THR A 10 -0.05 26.37 23.97
N LEU A 11 -0.97 25.44 24.24
CA LEU A 11 -2.38 25.70 24.46
C LEU A 11 -2.72 25.38 25.92
N ILE A 12 -3.32 26.33 26.63
CA ILE A 12 -3.79 26.15 28.00
C ILE A 12 -5.27 26.47 28.01
N SER A 13 -6.09 25.56 28.51
CA SER A 13 -7.54 25.74 28.60
C SER A 13 -8.11 25.04 29.82
N ASP A 14 -9.35 25.35 30.15
CA ASP A 14 -10.10 24.64 31.19
C ASP A 14 -10.29 23.16 30.82
N LYS A 15 -10.25 22.30 31.83
CA LYS A 15 -10.45 20.85 31.62
C LYS A 15 -11.81 20.53 31.00
N GLN A 16 -12.84 21.33 31.23
CA GLN A 16 -14.16 21.14 30.63
C GLN A 16 -14.17 21.32 29.12
N ASN A 17 -13.27 22.14 28.59
CA ASN A 17 -13.15 22.47 27.17
C ASN A 17 -12.21 21.52 26.41
N GLN A 18 -11.68 20.47 27.07
CA GLN A 18 -10.69 19.54 26.52
C GLN A 18 -11.13 18.92 25.19
N ASP A 19 -12.33 18.35 25.14
CA ASP A 19 -12.82 17.65 23.97
C ASP A 19 -13.11 18.62 22.82
N ALA A 20 -13.62 19.82 23.10
CA ALA A 20 -13.83 20.85 22.10
C ALA A 20 -12.51 21.36 21.51
N LEU A 21 -11.47 21.54 22.36
CA LEU A 21 -10.13 21.94 21.91
C LEU A 21 -9.50 20.86 21.02
N LEU A 22 -9.54 19.60 21.42
CA LEU A 22 -8.99 18.49 20.64
C LEU A 22 -9.76 18.31 19.33
N GLN A 23 -11.07 18.48 19.32
CA GLN A 23 -11.89 18.45 18.11
C GLN A 23 -11.52 19.58 17.15
N ALA A 24 -11.30 20.79 17.67
CA ALA A 24 -10.85 21.93 16.86
C ALA A 24 -9.49 21.66 16.21
N ILE A 25 -8.52 21.16 16.97
CA ILE A 25 -7.18 20.79 16.47
C ILE A 25 -7.27 19.67 15.44
N GLN A 26 -8.04 18.62 15.71
CA GLN A 26 -8.24 17.48 14.80
C GLN A 26 -8.94 17.90 13.51
N GLY A 27 -9.87 18.86 13.59
CA GLY A 27 -10.58 19.37 12.40
C GLY A 27 -9.66 20.05 11.40
N ILE A 28 -8.58 20.67 11.84
CA ILE A 28 -7.59 21.37 10.97
C ILE A 28 -6.50 20.41 10.48
N GLN A 29 -6.17 19.36 11.25
CA GLN A 29 -5.12 18.38 10.94
C GLN A 29 -3.73 19.00 10.68
N ASN A 30 -3.38 20.08 11.37
CA ASN A 30 -2.14 20.83 11.16
C ASN A 30 -1.27 20.99 12.43
N VAL A 31 -1.65 20.35 13.53
CA VAL A 31 -0.90 20.35 14.80
C VAL A 31 -0.54 18.93 15.17
N GLU A 32 0.73 18.69 15.39
CA GLU A 32 1.23 17.46 16.00
C GLU A 32 1.36 17.64 17.50
N ILE A 33 0.66 16.82 18.29
CA ILE A 33 0.71 16.91 19.75
C ILE A 33 2.00 16.26 20.25
N ARG A 34 2.78 17.04 21.02
CA ARG A 34 4.02 16.62 21.64
C ARG A 34 3.73 15.76 22.85
N ASP A 35 4.51 14.69 23.05
CA ASP A 35 4.46 13.91 24.27
C ASP A 35 5.29 14.58 25.37
N LEU A 36 4.62 15.08 26.39
CA LEU A 36 5.25 15.82 27.49
C LEU A 36 5.84 14.90 28.58
N PHE A 37 5.60 13.60 28.49
CA PHE A 37 6.09 12.61 29.46
C PHE A 37 7.21 11.72 28.90
N GLN A 38 7.64 11.96 27.67
CA GLN A 38 8.73 11.23 27.06
C GLN A 38 10.09 11.65 27.65
N GLU A 39 10.99 10.71 27.95
CA GLU A 39 12.30 10.97 28.58
C GLU A 39 13.20 11.90 27.77
N THR A 40 13.04 11.95 26.47
CA THR A 40 13.82 12.81 25.57
C THR A 40 13.38 14.28 25.63
N THR A 41 12.21 14.55 26.19
CA THR A 41 11.63 15.89 26.24
C THR A 41 12.12 16.59 27.51
N ASN A 42 12.71 17.79 27.39
CA ASN A 42 13.13 18.58 28.56
C ASN A 42 11.90 19.16 29.28
N ASN A 43 11.33 18.35 30.18
CA ASN A 43 10.03 18.65 30.84
C ASN A 43 10.15 18.95 32.34
N GLN A 44 11.30 19.40 32.81
CA GLN A 44 11.51 19.77 34.24
C GLN A 44 10.45 20.76 34.72
N TRP A 45 9.88 21.56 33.86
CA TRP A 45 8.79 22.49 34.19
C TRP A 45 7.48 21.75 34.55
N VAL A 46 7.19 20.59 33.94
CA VAL A 46 6.00 19.80 34.26
C VAL A 46 6.04 19.33 35.70
N ASP A 47 7.15 18.76 36.13
CA ASP A 47 7.35 18.30 37.51
C ASP A 47 7.34 19.47 38.51
N THR A 48 7.86 20.63 38.07
CA THR A 48 7.96 21.83 38.92
C THR A 48 6.61 22.49 39.12
N TYR A 49 5.84 22.70 38.06
CA TYR A 49 4.57 23.44 38.11
C TYR A 49 3.33 22.55 38.27
N PHE A 50 3.42 21.29 37.86
CA PHE A 50 2.30 20.31 37.90
C PHE A 50 2.66 18.99 38.59
N PRO A 51 3.16 19.01 39.85
CA PRO A 51 3.63 17.80 40.55
C PRO A 51 2.50 16.80 40.84
N LYS A 52 1.24 17.17 40.61
CA LYS A 52 0.05 16.32 40.76
C LYS A 52 -0.68 16.08 39.44
N ALA A 53 0.02 16.29 38.29
CA ALA A 53 -0.57 15.96 36.99
C ALA A 53 -0.90 14.46 36.95
N ALA A 54 -2.15 14.15 36.67
CA ALA A 54 -2.57 12.76 36.49
C ALA A 54 -2.20 12.30 35.08
N ILE A 55 -1.57 11.15 34.98
CA ILE A 55 -1.43 10.46 33.70
C ILE A 55 -2.80 9.87 33.37
N PHE A 56 -3.30 10.15 32.20
CA PHE A 56 -4.61 9.66 31.75
C PHE A 56 -4.51 8.18 31.37
N GLU A 57 -5.32 7.34 32.03
CA GLU A 57 -5.45 5.93 31.67
C GLU A 57 -6.36 5.80 30.45
N LYS A 58 -5.77 5.86 29.26
CA LYS A 58 -6.48 5.80 27.97
C LYS A 58 -6.98 4.40 27.60
N GLU A 59 -6.31 3.35 28.11
CA GLU A 59 -6.52 1.97 27.67
C GLU A 59 -7.98 1.48 27.73
N PRO A 60 -8.76 1.70 28.81
CA PRO A 60 -10.12 1.20 28.87
C PRO A 60 -11.03 1.83 27.82
N ILE A 61 -10.89 3.15 27.59
CA ILE A 61 -11.74 3.91 26.66
C ILE A 61 -11.36 3.59 25.23
N VAL A 62 -10.07 3.59 24.92
CA VAL A 62 -9.56 3.27 23.58
C VAL A 62 -9.91 1.82 23.20
N ASN A 63 -9.81 0.87 24.14
CA ASN A 63 -10.19 -0.52 23.89
C ASN A 63 -11.70 -0.67 23.63
N ALA A 64 -12.54 0.06 24.37
CA ALA A 64 -13.98 0.07 24.12
C ALA A 64 -14.33 0.64 22.75
N LEU A 65 -13.72 1.77 22.35
CA LEU A 65 -13.89 2.36 21.02
C LEU A 65 -13.38 1.43 19.92
N THR A 66 -12.22 0.81 20.11
CA THR A 66 -11.65 -0.15 19.15
C THR A 66 -12.57 -1.36 18.97
N SER A 67 -13.15 -1.88 20.03
CA SER A 67 -14.14 -2.98 19.95
C SER A 67 -15.36 -2.56 19.13
N ARG A 68 -15.89 -1.35 19.36
CA ARG A 68 -17.02 -0.82 18.57
C ARG A 68 -16.67 -0.60 17.11
N ILE A 69 -15.46 -0.10 16.83
CA ILE A 69 -14.95 0.04 15.44
C ILE A 69 -14.91 -1.32 14.76
N MET A 70 -14.41 -2.36 15.44
CA MET A 70 -14.38 -3.72 14.90
C MET A 70 -15.77 -4.25 14.60
N GLN A 71 -16.72 -4.09 15.52
CA GLN A 71 -18.12 -4.50 15.35
C GLN A 71 -18.79 -3.77 14.18
N THR A 72 -18.52 -2.46 14.04
CA THR A 72 -19.06 -1.65 12.94
C THR A 72 -18.50 -2.12 11.60
N ARG A 73 -17.21 -2.37 11.54
CA ARG A 73 -16.52 -2.90 10.35
C ARG A 73 -17.06 -4.27 9.95
N GLU A 74 -17.27 -5.14 10.93
CA GLU A 74 -17.86 -6.45 10.73
C GLU A 74 -19.29 -6.36 10.17
N ALA A 75 -20.12 -5.44 10.70
CA ALA A 75 -21.46 -5.17 10.21
C ALA A 75 -21.45 -4.65 8.76
N VAL A 76 -20.57 -3.70 8.44
CA VAL A 76 -20.42 -3.15 7.08
C VAL A 76 -19.99 -4.26 6.10
N GLN A 77 -18.99 -5.07 6.46
CA GLN A 77 -18.54 -6.17 5.62
C GLN A 77 -19.63 -7.22 5.38
N PHE A 78 -20.39 -7.53 6.42
CA PHE A 78 -21.50 -8.48 6.32
C PHE A 78 -22.58 -8.00 5.35
N ILE A 79 -23.02 -6.74 5.47
CA ILE A 79 -24.00 -6.16 4.54
C ILE A 79 -23.41 -6.05 3.14
N ASP A 80 -22.13 -5.67 3.01
CA ASP A 80 -21.47 -5.57 1.71
C ASP A 80 -21.39 -6.92 0.99
N HIS A 81 -21.21 -8.03 1.73
CA HIS A 81 -21.14 -9.36 1.14
C HIS A 81 -22.54 -9.91 0.75
N HIS A 82 -23.56 -9.69 1.59
CA HIS A 82 -24.88 -10.33 1.46
C HIS A 82 -25.98 -9.37 0.99
N GLY A 83 -25.72 -8.05 0.95
CA GLY A 83 -26.68 -7.01 0.59
C GLY A 83 -26.89 -6.81 -0.93
N ASP A 84 -27.77 -5.89 -1.29
CA ASP A 84 -28.14 -5.61 -2.67
C ASP A 84 -26.99 -4.93 -3.44
N LYS A 85 -26.56 -5.58 -4.53
CA LYS A 85 -25.48 -5.10 -5.41
C LYS A 85 -25.82 -3.79 -6.14
N GLN A 86 -27.09 -3.43 -6.30
CA GLN A 86 -27.46 -2.20 -7.00
C GLN A 86 -27.19 -0.95 -6.16
N GLN A 87 -27.26 -1.03 -4.85
CA GLN A 87 -26.96 0.09 -3.95
C GLN A 87 -25.46 0.34 -3.80
N LYS A 88 -24.60 -0.67 -4.04
CA LYS A 88 -23.13 -0.55 -4.00
C LYS A 88 -22.56 0.53 -4.93
N LYS A 89 -23.20 0.83 -6.06
CA LYS A 89 -22.73 1.83 -7.03
C LYS A 89 -22.76 3.28 -6.51
N GLN A 90 -23.53 3.57 -5.47
CA GLN A 90 -23.61 4.93 -4.90
C GLN A 90 -22.43 5.24 -3.97
N HIS A 91 -21.71 4.22 -3.46
CA HIS A 91 -20.60 4.38 -2.51
C HIS A 91 -19.23 4.67 -3.16
N LEU A 92 -19.15 4.72 -4.50
CA LEU A 92 -17.89 4.99 -5.20
C LEU A 92 -17.43 6.45 -5.13
N LYS A 93 -18.25 7.37 -4.58
CA LYS A 93 -17.90 8.79 -4.43
C LYS A 93 -17.76 9.12 -2.95
N ARG A 94 -16.53 9.30 -2.48
CA ARG A 94 -16.28 9.89 -1.17
C ARG A 94 -16.86 11.30 -1.12
N ARG A 95 -17.45 11.68 0.01
CA ARG A 95 -17.92 13.03 0.24
C ARG A 95 -16.84 13.86 0.92
N GLU A 96 -16.78 15.13 0.58
CA GLU A 96 -16.02 16.14 1.31
C GLU A 96 -16.94 16.73 2.37
N VAL A 97 -16.61 16.54 3.63
CA VAL A 97 -17.36 17.02 4.79
C VAL A 97 -16.41 17.63 5.81
N THR A 98 -16.91 18.54 6.65
CA THR A 98 -16.13 18.98 7.82
C THR A 98 -16.32 18.01 8.98
N LEU A 99 -15.34 17.92 9.88
CA LEU A 99 -15.45 17.04 11.06
C LEU A 99 -16.65 17.42 11.93
N GLN A 100 -16.92 18.73 12.08
CA GLN A 100 -18.07 19.22 12.82
C GLN A 100 -19.41 18.80 12.19
N GLU A 101 -19.54 18.87 10.85
CA GLU A 101 -20.75 18.41 10.15
C GLU A 101 -20.93 16.89 10.27
N LEU A 102 -19.83 16.14 10.25
CA LEU A 102 -19.86 14.69 10.39
C LEU A 102 -20.36 14.30 11.80
N GLU A 103 -19.81 14.91 12.84
CA GLU A 103 -20.18 14.63 14.24
C GLU A 103 -21.56 15.19 14.60
N ALA A 104 -21.98 16.33 14.05
CA ALA A 104 -23.31 16.90 14.31
C ALA A 104 -24.45 16.01 13.78
N ASN A 105 -24.20 15.22 12.74
CA ASN A 105 -25.17 14.29 12.18
C ASN A 105 -25.14 12.90 12.83
N TYR A 106 -24.29 12.68 13.82
CA TYR A 106 -24.16 11.40 14.52
C TYR A 106 -25.09 11.30 15.74
N SER A 107 -25.92 10.26 15.75
CA SER A 107 -26.74 9.90 16.89
C SER A 107 -26.29 8.56 17.45
N GLU A 108 -25.75 8.57 18.65
CA GLU A 108 -25.26 7.37 19.34
C GLU A 108 -26.37 6.32 19.55
N GLU A 109 -27.60 6.76 19.84
CA GLU A 109 -28.74 5.86 20.08
C GLU A 109 -29.15 5.14 18.79
N ASP A 110 -29.31 5.90 17.70
CA ASP A 110 -29.70 5.34 16.40
C ASP A 110 -28.63 4.39 15.83
N PHE A 111 -27.37 4.79 15.97
CA PHE A 111 -26.25 3.96 15.57
C PHE A 111 -26.22 2.64 16.34
N THR A 112 -26.31 2.70 17.67
CA THR A 112 -26.27 1.48 18.52
C THR A 112 -27.42 0.54 18.22
N LYS A 113 -28.61 1.08 17.98
CA LYS A 113 -29.81 0.30 17.60
C LYS A 113 -29.59 -0.42 16.26
N ARG A 114 -29.11 0.29 15.25
CA ARG A 114 -28.84 -0.28 13.90
C ARG A 114 -27.72 -1.31 13.95
N LEU A 115 -26.62 -1.01 14.62
CA LEU A 115 -25.51 -1.95 14.79
C LEU A 115 -25.96 -3.25 15.45
N THR A 116 -26.75 -3.15 16.53
CA THR A 116 -27.27 -4.32 17.26
C THR A 116 -28.23 -5.14 16.37
N GLU A 117 -29.09 -4.48 15.58
CA GLU A 117 -29.98 -5.14 14.62
C GLU A 117 -29.18 -5.93 13.58
N ILE A 118 -28.15 -5.32 12.98
CA ILE A 118 -27.36 -5.96 11.93
C ILE A 118 -26.53 -7.12 12.46
N LEU A 119 -25.89 -6.95 13.64
CA LEU A 119 -25.15 -8.03 14.28
C LEU A 119 -26.09 -9.19 14.70
N GLY A 120 -27.32 -8.88 15.08
CA GLY A 120 -28.37 -9.88 15.32
C GLY A 120 -28.75 -10.67 14.07
N LEU A 121 -28.91 -9.99 12.92
CA LEU A 121 -29.15 -10.63 11.62
C LEU A 121 -27.95 -11.48 11.18
N LYS A 122 -26.73 -11.03 11.40
CA LYS A 122 -25.53 -11.78 11.14
C LYS A 122 -25.50 -13.08 11.92
N LYS A 123 -25.74 -13.03 13.22
CA LYS A 123 -25.78 -14.22 14.07
C LYS A 123 -26.84 -15.23 13.60
N GLN A 124 -28.04 -14.73 13.23
CA GLN A 124 -29.08 -15.60 12.67
C GLN A 124 -28.66 -16.25 11.34
N TRP A 125 -27.96 -15.50 10.49
CA TRP A 125 -27.44 -16.01 9.22
C TRP A 125 -26.42 -17.12 9.43
N GLU A 126 -25.47 -16.91 10.34
CA GLU A 126 -24.44 -17.90 10.68
C GLU A 126 -25.06 -19.18 11.25
N THR A 127 -26.02 -19.05 12.20
CA THR A 127 -26.74 -20.19 12.77
C THR A 127 -27.49 -20.97 11.69
N LEU A 128 -28.19 -20.29 10.77
CA LEU A 128 -28.88 -20.96 9.67
C LEU A 128 -27.92 -21.60 8.66
N ALA A 129 -26.74 -21.01 8.46
CA ALA A 129 -25.73 -21.59 7.59
C ALA A 129 -25.15 -22.89 8.18
N GLU A 130 -24.85 -22.89 9.47
CA GLU A 130 -24.40 -24.10 10.20
C GLU A 130 -25.45 -25.20 10.19
N GLN A 131 -26.71 -24.86 10.48
CA GLN A 131 -27.82 -25.82 10.41
C GLN A 131 -27.98 -26.42 9.03
N ARG A 132 -27.88 -25.59 7.96
CA ARG A 132 -27.97 -26.06 6.58
C ARG A 132 -26.83 -27.00 6.23
N GLU A 133 -25.61 -26.71 6.66
CA GLU A 133 -24.45 -27.56 6.42
C GLU A 133 -24.63 -28.92 7.09
N GLN A 134 -25.03 -28.93 8.37
CA GLN A 134 -25.32 -30.18 9.10
C GLN A 134 -26.43 -31.02 8.44
N LEU A 135 -27.54 -30.36 8.04
CA LEU A 135 -28.63 -31.05 7.34
C LEU A 135 -28.21 -31.56 5.97
N SER A 136 -27.34 -30.84 5.25
CA SER A 136 -26.82 -31.26 3.97
C SER A 136 -25.90 -32.48 4.10
N GLU A 137 -25.05 -32.52 5.11
CA GLU A 137 -24.22 -33.69 5.42
C GLU A 137 -25.08 -34.92 5.77
N GLN A 138 -26.16 -34.70 6.52
CA GLN A 138 -27.13 -35.77 6.84
C GLN A 138 -27.91 -36.24 5.60
N GLU A 139 -28.31 -35.29 4.71
CA GLU A 139 -28.97 -35.63 3.44
C GLU A 139 -28.05 -36.48 2.57
N ASP A 140 -26.79 -36.08 2.40
CA ASP A 140 -25.81 -36.82 1.60
C ASP A 140 -25.60 -38.23 2.15
N TRP A 141 -25.42 -38.34 3.47
CA TRP A 141 -25.26 -39.63 4.13
C TRP A 141 -26.50 -40.54 3.96
N LEU A 142 -27.73 -40.03 4.25
CA LEU A 142 -28.97 -40.75 4.11
C LEU A 142 -29.30 -41.15 2.67
N THR A 143 -28.85 -40.39 1.69
CA THR A 143 -29.05 -40.65 0.28
C THR A 143 -28.43 -42.01 -0.12
N HIS A 144 -27.31 -42.38 0.48
CA HIS A 144 -26.65 -43.66 0.23
C HIS A 144 -27.41 -44.82 0.85
N TRP A 145 -28.20 -44.60 1.89
CA TRP A 145 -29.00 -45.61 2.60
C TRP A 145 -30.48 -45.59 2.19
N ALA A 146 -30.90 -44.74 1.28
CA ALA A 146 -32.30 -44.52 0.91
C ALA A 146 -33.02 -45.73 0.35
N ASN A 147 -32.27 -46.71 -0.20
CA ASN A 147 -32.83 -47.94 -0.74
C ASN A 147 -33.13 -49.01 0.34
N LEU A 148 -32.76 -48.74 1.59
CA LEU A 148 -33.04 -49.64 2.69
C LEU A 148 -34.46 -49.35 3.24
N ASP A 149 -35.39 -50.29 3.03
CA ASP A 149 -36.80 -50.11 3.41
C ASP A 149 -37.11 -50.42 4.89
N VAL A 150 -36.07 -50.69 5.69
CA VAL A 150 -36.20 -51.16 7.08
C VAL A 150 -35.24 -50.40 7.99
N ILE A 151 -35.61 -50.31 9.26
CA ILE A 151 -34.71 -49.74 10.29
C ILE A 151 -33.70 -50.84 10.66
N PRO A 152 -32.38 -50.67 10.43
CA PRO A 152 -31.38 -51.71 10.65
C PRO A 152 -31.41 -52.30 12.07
N GLN A 153 -31.63 -51.47 13.06
CA GLN A 153 -31.69 -51.89 14.47
C GLN A 153 -32.89 -52.77 14.80
N SER A 154 -33.99 -52.68 14.05
CA SER A 154 -35.20 -53.46 14.30
C SER A 154 -35.00 -54.96 14.05
N PHE A 155 -34.00 -55.37 13.28
CA PHE A 155 -33.63 -56.74 13.00
C PHE A 155 -32.60 -57.30 13.98
N SER A 156 -32.06 -56.51 14.87
CA SER A 156 -31.23 -57.00 15.97
C SER A 156 -32.10 -57.67 17.03
N SER A 157 -31.87 -58.96 17.31
CA SER A 157 -32.62 -59.74 18.25
C SER A 157 -31.70 -60.37 19.30
N HIS A 158 -32.28 -61.25 20.16
CA HIS A 158 -31.47 -62.08 21.06
C HIS A 158 -30.51 -62.99 20.33
N GLN A 159 -30.80 -63.34 19.06
CA GLN A 159 -30.07 -64.39 18.27
C GLN A 159 -29.34 -63.76 17.08
N THR A 160 -29.75 -62.56 16.56
CA THR A 160 -29.21 -61.90 15.39
C THR A 160 -28.58 -60.57 15.71
N THR A 161 -27.55 -60.23 14.96
CA THR A 161 -26.94 -58.88 14.94
C THR A 161 -27.01 -58.34 13.52
N VAL A 162 -27.39 -57.09 13.38
CA VAL A 162 -27.38 -56.39 12.11
C VAL A 162 -26.28 -55.30 12.17
N GLU A 163 -25.47 -55.31 11.20
CA GLU A 163 -24.43 -54.27 11.03
C GLU A 163 -24.57 -53.64 9.66
N MET A 164 -24.37 -52.33 9.61
CA MET A 164 -24.32 -51.54 8.38
C MET A 164 -22.99 -50.84 8.29
N GLY A 165 -22.54 -50.54 7.09
CA GLY A 165 -21.27 -49.84 6.91
C GLY A 165 -20.82 -49.77 5.46
N THR A 166 -19.62 -49.29 5.29
CA THR A 166 -19.01 -49.04 3.99
C THR A 166 -17.75 -49.86 3.77
N ILE A 167 -17.53 -50.24 2.52
CA ILE A 167 -16.32 -50.93 2.09
C ILE A 167 -15.84 -50.33 0.77
N SER A 168 -14.53 -50.29 0.54
CA SER A 168 -13.97 -49.86 -0.75
C SER A 168 -14.43 -50.78 -1.88
N VAL A 169 -14.77 -50.20 -3.03
CA VAL A 169 -15.16 -50.96 -4.26
C VAL A 169 -14.14 -52.03 -4.61
N ALA A 170 -12.84 -51.77 -4.42
CA ALA A 170 -11.77 -52.71 -4.70
C ALA A 170 -11.88 -54.02 -3.87
N ASN A 171 -12.36 -53.92 -2.62
CA ASN A 171 -12.43 -55.06 -1.69
C ASN A 171 -13.84 -55.68 -1.58
N ALA A 172 -14.86 -55.01 -2.14
CA ALA A 172 -16.25 -55.38 -1.98
C ALA A 172 -16.59 -56.79 -2.52
N THR A 173 -16.02 -57.13 -3.65
CA THR A 173 -16.24 -58.46 -4.28
C THR A 173 -15.66 -59.61 -3.45
N GLU A 174 -14.41 -59.45 -3.00
CA GLU A 174 -13.73 -60.45 -2.16
C GLU A 174 -14.39 -60.57 -0.78
N PHE A 175 -14.83 -59.44 -0.22
CA PHE A 175 -15.56 -59.42 1.05
C PHE A 175 -16.87 -60.17 0.97
N ARG A 176 -17.67 -59.97 -0.11
CA ARG A 176 -18.91 -60.72 -0.33
C ARG A 176 -18.65 -62.22 -0.49
N GLU A 177 -17.64 -62.62 -1.25
CA GLU A 177 -17.27 -64.05 -1.39
C GLU A 177 -16.80 -64.64 -0.07
N ALA A 178 -16.12 -63.87 0.78
CA ALA A 178 -15.71 -64.33 2.09
C ALA A 178 -16.90 -64.49 3.05
N LEU A 179 -17.86 -63.56 3.03
CA LEU A 179 -19.10 -63.68 3.82
C LEU A 179 -20.01 -64.83 3.33
N ALA A 180 -20.11 -65.09 2.02
CA ALA A 180 -20.91 -66.20 1.47
C ALA A 180 -20.42 -67.59 1.90
N LYS A 181 -19.18 -67.69 2.40
CA LYS A 181 -18.62 -68.92 2.95
C LYS A 181 -19.04 -69.20 4.40
N VAL A 182 -19.54 -68.20 5.08
CA VAL A 182 -20.02 -68.32 6.45
C VAL A 182 -21.50 -68.68 6.42
N PRO A 183 -21.93 -69.87 6.91
CA PRO A 183 -23.33 -70.13 7.01
C PRO A 183 -24.03 -69.18 7.96
N GLU A 184 -25.30 -68.85 7.66
CA GLU A 184 -26.13 -67.98 8.52
C GLU A 184 -25.82 -66.49 8.45
N VAL A 185 -25.22 -65.98 7.34
CA VAL A 185 -25.02 -64.56 7.03
C VAL A 185 -25.85 -64.15 5.81
N TYR A 186 -26.64 -63.14 5.95
CA TYR A 186 -27.31 -62.45 4.83
C TYR A 186 -26.69 -61.15 4.57
N VAL A 187 -26.32 -60.82 3.35
CA VAL A 187 -25.70 -59.56 2.94
C VAL A 187 -26.59 -58.89 1.91
N GLU A 188 -26.88 -57.63 2.11
CA GLU A 188 -27.62 -56.78 1.18
C GLU A 188 -26.80 -55.57 0.82
N GLU A 189 -26.66 -55.35 -0.47
CA GLU A 189 -26.00 -54.18 -1.03
C GLU A 189 -27.04 -53.07 -1.23
N VAL A 190 -26.87 -51.93 -0.54
CA VAL A 190 -27.85 -50.86 -0.52
C VAL A 190 -27.58 -49.85 -1.64
N SER A 191 -26.32 -49.44 -1.80
CA SER A 191 -25.89 -48.54 -2.87
C SER A 191 -24.39 -48.66 -3.14
N GLU A 192 -23.96 -48.23 -4.32
CA GLU A 192 -22.57 -48.18 -4.74
C GLU A 192 -22.23 -46.80 -5.27
N THR A 193 -21.08 -46.29 -4.87
CA THR A 193 -20.48 -45.07 -5.38
C THR A 193 -19.15 -45.36 -6.07
N ASP A 194 -18.51 -44.40 -6.71
CA ASP A 194 -17.24 -44.61 -7.39
C ASP A 194 -16.11 -45.16 -6.49
N HIS A 195 -16.23 -44.99 -5.17
CA HIS A 195 -15.18 -45.36 -4.22
C HIS A 195 -15.62 -46.36 -3.16
N PHE A 196 -16.88 -46.34 -2.77
CA PHE A 196 -17.42 -47.16 -1.67
C PHE A 196 -18.70 -47.87 -2.04
N VAL A 197 -18.84 -49.11 -1.51
CA VAL A 197 -20.08 -49.88 -1.51
C VAL A 197 -20.69 -49.82 -0.13
N TYR A 198 -21.95 -49.39 -0.05
CA TYR A 198 -22.75 -49.32 1.15
C TYR A 198 -23.55 -50.64 1.27
N LEU A 199 -23.32 -51.38 2.34
CA LEU A 199 -23.97 -52.67 2.52
C LEU A 199 -24.38 -52.88 3.98
N THR A 200 -25.39 -53.73 4.14
CA THR A 200 -25.82 -54.22 5.44
C THR A 200 -25.72 -55.73 5.47
N TYR A 201 -25.40 -56.30 6.61
CA TYR A 201 -25.45 -57.73 6.80
C TYR A 201 -26.12 -58.10 8.12
N VAL A 202 -26.81 -59.23 8.07
CA VAL A 202 -27.46 -59.86 9.23
C VAL A 202 -26.74 -61.17 9.53
N VAL A 203 -26.31 -61.30 10.78
CA VAL A 203 -25.55 -62.50 11.22
C VAL A 203 -26.09 -63.06 12.52
N LEU A 204 -26.10 -64.37 12.70
CA LEU A 204 -26.37 -64.98 13.99
C LEU A 204 -25.22 -64.67 14.98
N LYS A 205 -25.57 -64.42 16.24
CA LYS A 205 -24.58 -64.07 17.30
C LYS A 205 -23.51 -65.13 17.51
N THR A 206 -23.84 -66.43 17.15
CA THR A 206 -22.89 -67.56 17.17
C THR A 206 -21.74 -67.39 16.18
N SER A 207 -22.00 -66.73 15.06
CA SER A 207 -21.05 -66.56 13.97
C SER A 207 -20.53 -65.12 13.88
N ALA A 208 -20.97 -64.22 14.77
CA ALA A 208 -20.63 -62.78 14.72
C ALA A 208 -19.12 -62.49 14.83
N SER A 209 -18.41 -63.22 15.69
CA SER A 209 -16.95 -63.07 15.86
C SER A 209 -16.15 -63.39 14.59
N ILE A 210 -16.61 -64.34 13.80
CA ILE A 210 -15.97 -64.73 12.54
C ILE A 210 -16.22 -63.70 11.48
N VAL A 211 -17.42 -63.12 11.42
CA VAL A 211 -17.78 -62.04 10.51
C VAL A 211 -17.04 -60.74 10.87
N ASP A 212 -16.85 -60.43 12.14
CA ASP A 212 -16.08 -59.25 12.59
C ASP A 212 -14.60 -59.35 12.20
N GLU A 213 -14.02 -60.56 12.25
CA GLU A 213 -12.64 -60.80 11.78
C GLU A 213 -12.52 -60.57 10.26
N ILE A 214 -13.49 -61.06 9.49
CA ILE A 214 -13.57 -60.86 8.04
C ILE A 214 -13.77 -59.38 7.74
N ALA A 215 -14.70 -58.70 8.41
CA ALA A 215 -14.96 -57.25 8.26
C ALA A 215 -13.70 -56.42 8.48
N THR A 216 -12.96 -56.73 9.56
CA THR A 216 -11.70 -56.06 9.87
C THR A 216 -10.62 -56.31 8.81
N ARG A 217 -10.53 -57.56 8.31
CA ARG A 217 -9.53 -57.96 7.30
C ARG A 217 -9.70 -57.24 5.96
N TYR A 218 -10.94 -57.02 5.52
CA TYR A 218 -11.26 -56.36 4.25
C TYR A 218 -11.50 -54.87 4.38
N GLY A 219 -11.38 -54.28 5.61
CA GLY A 219 -11.49 -52.85 5.85
C GLY A 219 -12.95 -52.35 5.79
N PHE A 220 -13.91 -53.17 6.23
CA PHE A 220 -15.29 -52.74 6.40
C PHE A 220 -15.40 -51.80 7.58
N VAL A 221 -15.92 -50.58 7.33
CA VAL A 221 -16.14 -49.56 8.34
C VAL A 221 -17.60 -49.62 8.78
N LYS A 222 -17.82 -50.01 10.04
CA LYS A 222 -19.16 -50.06 10.61
C LYS A 222 -19.69 -48.63 10.82
N GLU A 223 -20.94 -48.42 10.45
CA GLU A 223 -21.71 -47.20 10.68
C GLU A 223 -22.91 -47.48 11.54
N ALA A 224 -23.25 -46.53 12.41
CA ALA A 224 -24.44 -46.62 13.26
C ALA A 224 -25.57 -45.83 12.65
N TYR A 225 -26.76 -46.41 12.57
CA TYR A 225 -27.95 -45.65 12.16
C TYR A 225 -28.60 -45.01 13.39
N PRO A 226 -28.60 -43.70 13.51
CA PRO A 226 -29.02 -43.01 14.73
C PRO A 226 -30.52 -42.69 14.79
N TYR A 227 -31.28 -42.99 13.74
CA TYR A 227 -32.68 -42.55 13.60
C TYR A 227 -33.67 -43.68 13.91
N GLU A 228 -34.89 -43.25 14.32
CA GLU A 228 -36.00 -44.16 14.66
C GLU A 228 -36.94 -44.47 13.47
N GLN A 229 -36.81 -43.75 12.37
CA GLN A 229 -37.58 -43.90 11.14
C GLN A 229 -36.79 -44.63 10.06
N THR A 230 -37.49 -45.12 9.01
CA THR A 230 -36.77 -45.69 7.86
C THR A 230 -35.89 -44.64 7.17
N PRO A 231 -34.76 -45.06 6.52
CA PRO A 231 -33.88 -44.12 5.83
C PRO A 231 -34.59 -43.24 4.79
N LYS A 232 -35.60 -43.79 4.13
CA LYS A 232 -36.39 -43.05 3.14
C LYS A 232 -37.32 -42.01 3.74
N GLU A 233 -37.94 -42.32 4.86
CA GLU A 233 -38.80 -41.37 5.60
C GLU A 233 -37.93 -40.26 6.22
N GLN A 234 -36.82 -40.64 6.85
CA GLN A 234 -35.89 -39.70 7.43
C GLN A 234 -35.29 -38.77 6.36
N LEU A 235 -34.93 -39.28 5.19
CA LEU A 235 -34.47 -38.49 4.07
C LEU A 235 -35.50 -37.44 3.60
N GLN A 236 -36.79 -37.81 3.58
CA GLN A 236 -37.86 -36.90 3.24
C GLN A 236 -38.02 -35.80 4.29
N GLU A 237 -37.92 -36.11 5.56
CA GLU A 237 -37.94 -35.14 6.67
C GLU A 237 -36.78 -34.18 6.60
N ILE A 238 -35.55 -34.68 6.43
CA ILE A 238 -34.35 -33.83 6.27
C ILE A 238 -34.48 -32.92 5.05
N LYS A 239 -35.02 -33.38 3.92
CA LYS A 239 -35.27 -32.56 2.73
C LYS A 239 -36.29 -31.45 2.99
N GLN A 240 -37.32 -31.72 3.78
CA GLN A 240 -38.29 -30.67 4.16
C GLN A 240 -37.66 -29.65 5.11
N GLU A 241 -36.84 -30.09 6.07
CA GLU A 241 -36.11 -29.21 6.96
C GLU A 241 -35.12 -28.34 6.19
N LEU A 242 -34.36 -28.92 5.24
CA LEU A 242 -33.49 -28.18 4.35
C LEU A 242 -34.23 -27.12 3.52
N GLN A 243 -35.41 -27.48 3.00
CA GLN A 243 -36.24 -26.52 2.26
C GLN A 243 -36.71 -25.39 3.17
N THR A 244 -37.15 -25.66 4.41
CA THR A 244 -37.56 -24.62 5.36
C THR A 244 -36.40 -23.76 5.77
N CYS A 245 -35.22 -24.33 5.97
CA CYS A 245 -33.98 -23.59 6.27
C CYS A 245 -33.59 -22.68 5.09
N TYR A 246 -33.69 -23.16 3.85
CA TYR A 246 -33.45 -22.37 2.64
C TYR A 246 -34.43 -21.18 2.50
N GLU A 247 -35.72 -21.42 2.76
CA GLU A 247 -36.72 -20.35 2.73
C GLU A 247 -36.49 -19.31 3.84
N ALA A 248 -36.12 -19.74 5.04
CA ALA A 248 -35.74 -18.87 6.15
C ALA A 248 -34.52 -18.02 5.78
N GLN A 249 -33.49 -18.64 5.20
CA GLN A 249 -32.29 -17.93 4.73
C GLN A 249 -32.63 -16.91 3.63
N LYS A 250 -33.52 -17.22 2.70
CA LYS A 250 -33.99 -16.30 1.67
C LYS A 250 -34.74 -15.10 2.25
N GLN A 251 -35.60 -15.33 3.26
CA GLN A 251 -36.30 -14.24 3.96
C GLN A 251 -35.32 -13.35 4.74
N LEU A 252 -34.30 -13.97 5.34
CA LEU A 252 -33.25 -13.24 6.04
C LEU A 252 -32.41 -12.41 5.05
N ALA A 253 -32.09 -12.93 3.88
CA ALA A 253 -31.38 -12.21 2.82
C ALA A 253 -32.15 -10.95 2.37
N ILE A 254 -33.48 -11.00 2.29
CA ILE A 254 -34.32 -9.83 1.99
C ILE A 254 -34.21 -8.77 3.09
N LYS A 255 -34.21 -9.19 4.37
CA LYS A 255 -34.02 -8.27 5.50
C LYS A 255 -32.64 -7.62 5.46
N ILE A 256 -31.59 -8.42 5.23
CA ILE A 256 -30.21 -7.94 5.07
C ILE A 256 -30.12 -6.96 3.90
N GLY A 257 -30.78 -7.27 2.77
CA GLY A 257 -30.84 -6.38 1.61
C GLY A 257 -31.42 -4.99 1.93
N ARG A 258 -32.41 -4.90 2.80
CA ARG A 258 -32.97 -3.61 3.27
C ARG A 258 -31.96 -2.82 4.14
N CYS A 259 -31.11 -3.52 4.89
CA CYS A 259 -30.07 -2.87 5.68
C CYS A 259 -28.97 -2.25 4.83
N SER A 260 -28.91 -2.53 3.52
CA SER A 260 -27.94 -1.90 2.60
C SER A 260 -28.06 -0.37 2.55
N SER A 261 -29.22 0.20 2.88
CA SER A 261 -29.40 1.65 2.99
C SER A 261 -28.63 2.27 4.17
N TYR A 262 -28.29 1.47 5.17
CA TYR A 262 -27.56 1.94 6.37
C TYR A 262 -26.03 1.89 6.23
N ILE A 263 -25.49 1.33 5.14
CA ILE A 263 -24.02 1.20 4.95
C ILE A 263 -23.33 2.55 5.09
N GLN A 264 -23.85 3.60 4.44
CA GLN A 264 -23.24 4.93 4.49
C GLN A 264 -23.22 5.51 5.91
N GLU A 265 -24.27 5.29 6.67
CA GLU A 265 -24.35 5.78 8.05
C GLU A 265 -23.38 5.01 8.98
N LEU A 266 -23.23 3.70 8.75
CA LEU A 266 -22.25 2.88 9.47
C LEU A 266 -20.80 3.24 9.11
N GLU A 267 -20.52 3.53 7.83
CA GLU A 267 -19.22 4.01 7.38
C GLU A 267 -18.86 5.36 8.02
N TRP A 268 -19.82 6.27 8.10
CA TRP A 268 -19.63 7.56 8.77
C TRP A 268 -19.47 7.40 10.29
N ALA A 269 -20.22 6.49 10.89
CA ALA A 269 -20.06 6.16 12.31
C ALA A 269 -18.69 5.55 12.59
N GLU A 270 -18.19 4.66 11.72
CA GLU A 270 -16.82 4.13 11.85
C GLU A 270 -15.78 5.25 11.77
N GLU A 271 -15.94 6.21 10.86
CA GLU A 271 -15.04 7.36 10.73
C GLU A 271 -15.03 8.24 11.98
N ILE A 272 -16.22 8.48 12.57
CA ILE A 272 -16.36 9.24 13.83
C ILE A 272 -15.72 8.49 15.00
N LEU A 273 -15.97 7.19 15.12
CA LEU A 273 -15.37 6.36 16.17
C LEU A 273 -13.83 6.31 16.04
N LEU A 274 -13.30 6.26 14.82
CA LEU A 274 -11.87 6.37 14.58
C LEU A 274 -11.33 7.74 15.02
N ALA A 275 -12.01 8.84 14.67
CA ALA A 275 -11.63 10.18 15.09
C ALA A 275 -11.67 10.34 16.63
N MET A 276 -12.67 9.77 17.28
CA MET A 276 -12.76 9.75 18.76
C MET A 276 -11.63 8.91 19.37
N ALA A 277 -11.32 7.75 18.80
CA ALA A 277 -10.24 6.91 19.30
C ALA A 277 -8.87 7.59 19.21
N GLU A 278 -8.59 8.31 18.12
CA GLU A 278 -7.37 9.13 17.97
C GLU A 278 -7.32 10.26 19.01
N ARG A 279 -8.44 10.96 19.27
CA ARG A 279 -8.51 11.99 20.33
C ARG A 279 -8.26 11.43 21.73
N GLU A 280 -8.83 10.26 22.03
CA GLU A 280 -8.61 9.60 23.33
C GLU A 280 -7.15 9.09 23.44
N ALA A 281 -6.57 8.61 22.33
CA ALA A 281 -5.22 8.08 22.32
C ALA A 281 -4.14 9.14 22.62
N VAL A 282 -4.39 10.41 22.30
CA VAL A 282 -3.40 11.48 22.55
C VAL A 282 -3.54 12.13 23.92
N LYS A 283 -4.58 11.79 24.72
CA LYS A 283 -4.81 12.41 26.03
C LYS A 283 -3.73 12.05 27.06
N ASP A 284 -2.95 11.01 26.86
CA ASP A 284 -1.81 10.67 27.71
C ASP A 284 -0.55 11.49 27.42
N ARG A 285 -0.53 12.24 26.32
CA ARG A 285 0.66 13.01 25.90
C ARG A 285 0.75 14.40 26.50
N PHE A 286 -0.30 14.91 27.10
CA PHE A 286 -0.35 16.29 27.62
C PHE A 286 -0.74 16.34 29.11
N VAL A 287 -0.41 17.46 29.75
CA VAL A 287 -0.63 17.64 31.18
C VAL A 287 -2.10 17.86 31.50
N MET A 288 -2.67 17.02 32.36
CA MET A 288 -3.98 17.21 32.94
C MET A 288 -3.87 17.58 34.42
N ALA A 289 -4.14 18.83 34.73
CA ALA A 289 -4.29 19.31 36.10
C ALA A 289 -5.76 19.22 36.54
N PRO A 290 -6.10 19.41 37.82
CA PRO A 290 -7.47 19.32 38.32
C PRO A 290 -8.49 20.23 37.58
N TYR A 291 -8.06 21.41 37.15
CA TYR A 291 -8.92 22.44 36.54
C TYR A 291 -8.52 22.83 35.13
N LEU A 292 -7.30 22.59 34.74
CA LEU A 292 -6.76 23.00 33.44
C LEU A 292 -6.00 21.88 32.73
N ILE A 293 -5.88 22.04 31.42
CA ILE A 293 -5.06 21.19 30.54
C ILE A 293 -3.98 22.05 29.89
N VAL A 294 -2.80 21.45 29.68
CA VAL A 294 -1.70 22.07 28.93
C VAL A 294 -1.30 21.13 27.81
N VAL A 295 -1.56 21.54 26.58
CA VAL A 295 -1.23 20.84 25.35
C VAL A 295 -0.09 21.55 24.68
N GLN A 296 1.00 20.85 24.38
CA GLN A 296 2.07 21.37 23.50
C GLN A 296 2.10 20.60 22.20
N GLY A 297 2.49 21.29 21.15
CA GLY A 297 2.56 20.67 19.83
C GLY A 297 3.44 21.46 18.86
N TRP A 298 3.60 20.88 17.67
CA TRP A 298 4.31 21.50 16.56
C TRP A 298 3.32 21.92 15.48
N VAL A 299 3.47 23.14 14.96
CA VAL A 299 2.64 23.71 13.90
C VAL A 299 3.52 24.42 12.88
N GLY A 300 3.15 24.37 11.61
CA GLY A 300 3.84 25.15 10.58
C GLY A 300 3.61 26.66 10.74
N GLU A 301 4.66 27.48 10.56
CA GLU A 301 4.56 28.95 10.64
C GLU A 301 3.45 29.51 9.71
N ASP A 302 3.24 28.89 8.57
CA ASP A 302 2.24 29.28 7.57
C ASP A 302 0.79 28.86 7.91
N GLU A 303 0.61 27.94 8.87
CA GLU A 303 -0.69 27.43 9.32
C GLU A 303 -1.12 27.97 10.69
N LYS A 304 -0.27 28.77 11.32
CA LYS A 304 -0.49 29.39 12.62
C LYS A 304 -1.79 30.21 12.69
N GLN A 305 -2.05 31.03 11.66
CA GLN A 305 -3.25 31.86 11.63
C GLN A 305 -4.53 31.04 11.50
N GLU A 306 -4.49 29.95 10.76
CA GLU A 306 -5.62 29.03 10.61
C GLU A 306 -5.93 28.34 11.95
N LEU A 307 -4.90 27.92 12.70
CA LEU A 307 -5.07 27.37 14.05
C LEU A 307 -5.71 28.39 15.00
N ILE A 308 -5.21 29.65 15.03
CA ILE A 308 -5.77 30.69 15.88
C ILE A 308 -7.25 30.90 15.56
N GLN A 309 -7.60 31.09 14.29
CA GLN A 309 -8.99 31.31 13.88
C GLN A 309 -9.92 30.14 14.25
N GLN A 310 -9.45 28.90 14.10
CA GLN A 310 -10.29 27.76 14.39
C GLN A 310 -10.51 27.57 15.91
N VAL A 311 -9.47 27.79 16.70
CA VAL A 311 -9.58 27.71 18.17
C VAL A 311 -10.49 28.83 18.69
N GLU A 312 -10.34 30.07 18.19
CA GLU A 312 -11.20 31.22 18.57
C GLU A 312 -12.66 31.05 18.11
N ASN A 313 -12.89 30.33 16.99
CA ASN A 313 -14.26 30.02 16.54
C ASN A 313 -14.94 28.94 17.40
N THR A 314 -14.15 28.09 18.07
CA THR A 314 -14.67 26.98 18.89
C THR A 314 -14.75 27.33 20.35
N LEU A 315 -13.79 28.08 20.86
CA LEU A 315 -13.67 28.51 22.25
C LEU A 315 -13.52 30.03 22.33
N SER A 316 -14.11 30.65 23.36
CA SER A 316 -13.95 32.09 23.58
C SER A 316 -12.50 32.44 23.89
N ALA A 317 -12.06 33.63 23.51
CA ALA A 317 -10.68 34.11 23.75
C ALA A 317 -10.26 34.09 25.24
N ASP A 318 -11.23 34.14 26.16
CA ASP A 318 -11.00 34.07 27.61
C ASP A 318 -10.86 32.64 28.13
N GLU A 319 -11.19 31.61 27.31
CA GLU A 319 -11.22 30.19 27.71
C GLU A 319 -9.96 29.43 27.25
N VAL A 320 -9.15 30.02 26.36
CA VAL A 320 -7.94 29.40 25.84
C VAL A 320 -6.80 30.39 25.73
N PHE A 321 -5.64 30.01 26.25
CA PHE A 321 -4.40 30.76 26.08
C PHE A 321 -3.53 30.08 25.01
N LEU A 322 -3.09 30.85 24.04
CA LEU A 322 -2.22 30.40 22.93
C LEU A 322 -0.87 31.12 22.99
N SER A 323 0.21 30.36 23.01
CA SER A 323 1.58 30.87 22.87
C SER A 323 2.32 30.14 21.76
N PHE A 324 3.15 30.90 21.03
CA PHE A 324 3.98 30.35 19.96
C PHE A 324 5.43 30.72 20.21
N GLU A 325 6.32 29.72 20.13
CA GLU A 325 7.74 29.90 20.37
C GLU A 325 8.54 29.21 19.25
N ALA A 326 9.68 29.79 18.89
CA ALA A 326 10.61 29.14 17.99
C ALA A 326 11.28 27.95 18.70
N PRO A 327 11.52 26.83 18.01
CA PRO A 327 12.19 25.67 18.60
C PRO A 327 13.64 26.01 18.98
N THR A 328 14.12 25.41 20.08
CA THR A 328 15.53 25.49 20.50
C THR A 328 16.40 24.57 19.64
N GLU A 329 17.74 24.81 19.63
CA GLU A 329 18.68 23.96 18.88
C GLU A 329 18.63 22.49 19.32
N GLU A 330 18.43 22.22 20.61
CA GLU A 330 18.30 20.86 21.14
C GLU A 330 16.98 20.20 20.66
N GLU A 331 15.88 20.93 20.65
CA GLU A 331 14.59 20.44 20.14
C GLU A 331 14.65 20.15 18.64
N ILE A 332 15.38 20.99 17.88
CA ILE A 332 15.55 20.81 16.43
C ILE A 332 16.22 19.49 16.09
N ASP A 333 17.22 19.11 16.85
CA ASP A 333 17.97 17.87 16.58
C ASP A 333 17.23 16.60 16.99
N GLN A 334 16.32 16.67 17.97
CA GLN A 334 15.72 15.50 18.59
C GLN A 334 14.21 15.35 18.31
N GLU A 335 13.47 16.47 18.26
CA GLU A 335 12.02 16.43 18.38
C GLU A 335 11.26 17.10 17.23
N VAL A 336 11.82 18.16 16.62
CA VAL A 336 11.10 18.94 15.60
C VAL A 336 10.81 18.08 14.37
N PRO A 337 9.53 17.90 14.00
CA PRO A 337 9.18 17.15 12.82
C PRO A 337 9.47 17.93 11.53
N THR A 338 9.75 17.22 10.47
CA THR A 338 9.95 17.79 9.14
C THR A 338 8.65 17.70 8.33
N LYS A 339 8.14 18.86 7.92
CA LYS A 339 7.01 18.98 7.00
C LYS A 339 7.50 19.56 5.68
N LEU A 340 7.28 18.84 4.58
CA LEU A 340 7.60 19.31 3.23
C LEU A 340 6.43 20.10 2.66
N LYS A 341 6.75 21.21 2.00
CA LYS A 341 5.79 22.04 1.26
C LYS A 341 6.41 22.47 -0.05
N ASN A 342 6.10 21.77 -1.10
CA ASN A 342 6.62 22.02 -2.43
C ASN A 342 5.54 22.56 -3.38
N HIS A 343 6.00 23.08 -4.53
CA HIS A 343 5.12 23.51 -5.59
C HIS A 343 4.22 22.33 -6.08
N PRO A 344 2.96 22.55 -6.49
CA PRO A 344 2.01 21.48 -6.87
C PRO A 344 2.51 20.48 -7.93
N ILE A 345 3.48 20.85 -8.77
CA ILE A 345 4.12 19.95 -9.72
C ILE A 345 5.15 19.04 -9.04
N VAL A 346 5.82 19.54 -7.99
CA VAL A 346 6.88 18.85 -7.26
C VAL A 346 6.30 18.00 -6.11
N ALA A 347 5.23 18.47 -5.50
CA ALA A 347 4.60 17.82 -4.34
C ALA A 347 4.29 16.32 -4.51
N PRO A 348 3.83 15.79 -5.67
CA PRO A 348 3.66 14.35 -5.84
C PRO A 348 4.96 13.54 -5.75
N PHE A 349 6.13 14.16 -6.00
CA PHE A 349 7.44 13.53 -5.91
C PHE A 349 7.98 13.46 -4.47
N GLU A 350 7.39 14.19 -3.52
CA GLU A 350 7.70 14.08 -2.09
C GLU A 350 7.57 12.63 -1.60
N MET A 351 6.65 11.86 -2.17
CA MET A 351 6.49 10.44 -1.88
C MET A 351 7.80 9.65 -2.09
N LEU A 352 8.60 9.97 -3.10
CA LEU A 352 9.88 9.30 -3.34
C LEU A 352 10.90 9.67 -2.25
N THR A 353 10.90 10.94 -1.80
CA THR A 353 11.76 11.40 -0.71
C THR A 353 11.33 10.76 0.62
N GLU A 354 10.02 10.73 0.90
CA GLU A 354 9.44 10.05 2.07
C GLU A 354 9.80 8.56 2.13
N MET A 355 9.79 7.86 0.97
CA MET A 355 10.14 6.44 0.88
C MET A 355 11.62 6.17 1.18
N TYR A 356 12.50 7.09 0.86
CA TYR A 356 13.93 6.95 1.14
C TYR A 356 14.24 7.34 2.59
N SER A 357 14.04 8.60 2.91
CA SER A 357 14.15 9.18 4.25
C SER A 357 13.76 10.66 4.16
N LEU A 358 13.10 11.21 5.17
CA LEU A 358 12.84 12.64 5.23
C LEU A 358 14.11 13.43 5.54
N PRO A 359 14.26 14.67 5.02
CA PRO A 359 15.38 15.53 5.37
C PRO A 359 15.31 15.93 6.84
N LYS A 360 16.47 16.10 7.47
CA LYS A 360 16.53 16.76 8.76
C LYS A 360 16.06 18.19 8.62
N TYR A 361 15.60 18.79 9.71
CA TYR A 361 15.01 20.14 9.71
C TYR A 361 15.89 21.21 9.05
N HIS A 362 17.21 21.10 9.18
CA HIS A 362 18.18 22.03 8.58
C HIS A 362 18.71 21.59 7.21
N GLU A 363 18.43 20.39 6.75
CA GLU A 363 18.90 19.89 5.46
C GLU A 363 18.15 20.56 4.29
N ILE A 364 18.78 20.50 3.12
CA ILE A 364 18.15 20.92 1.87
C ILE A 364 17.20 19.81 1.42
N ASP A 365 15.95 20.18 1.14
CA ASP A 365 15.00 19.22 0.51
C ASP A 365 15.50 18.82 -0.89
N PRO A 366 15.74 17.52 -1.11
CA PRO A 366 16.20 17.03 -2.42
C PRO A 366 15.09 17.00 -3.47
N THR A 367 13.81 17.05 -3.08
CA THR A 367 12.66 16.83 -3.98
C THR A 367 12.61 17.78 -5.16
N PRO A 368 12.75 19.12 -5.00
CA PRO A 368 12.74 20.04 -6.13
C PRO A 368 13.90 19.85 -7.11
N TRP A 369 15.04 19.37 -6.61
CA TRP A 369 16.23 19.12 -7.44
C TRP A 369 16.19 17.78 -8.15
N MET A 370 15.59 16.77 -7.51
CA MET A 370 15.40 15.43 -8.07
C MET A 370 14.34 15.44 -9.19
N THR A 371 13.25 16.17 -9.01
CA THR A 371 12.07 16.12 -9.89
C THR A 371 12.39 16.30 -11.37
N PRO A 372 13.15 17.32 -11.83
CA PRO A 372 13.43 17.50 -13.25
C PRO A 372 14.22 16.33 -13.84
N PHE A 373 15.16 15.78 -13.10
CA PHE A 373 15.93 14.61 -13.55
C PHE A 373 15.05 13.37 -13.61
N TYR A 374 14.21 13.15 -12.59
CA TYR A 374 13.31 12.01 -12.58
C TYR A 374 12.32 12.05 -13.75
N LEU A 375 11.80 13.23 -14.10
CA LEU A 375 10.92 13.43 -15.26
C LEU A 375 11.62 13.03 -16.57
N VAL A 376 12.83 13.53 -16.77
CA VAL A 376 13.61 13.22 -17.98
C VAL A 376 13.95 11.71 -18.04
N PHE A 377 14.42 11.15 -16.94
CA PHE A 377 14.83 9.76 -16.87
C PHE A 377 13.67 8.78 -17.06
N PHE A 378 12.58 9.01 -16.36
CA PHE A 378 11.38 8.21 -16.51
C PHE A 378 10.84 8.27 -17.94
N GLY A 379 10.75 9.47 -18.51
CA GLY A 379 10.35 9.67 -19.89
C GLY A 379 11.23 8.92 -20.88
N MET A 380 12.56 8.98 -20.69
CA MET A 380 13.54 8.29 -21.52
C MET A 380 13.47 6.76 -21.39
N MET A 381 13.17 6.23 -20.21
CA MET A 381 13.03 4.79 -19.97
C MET A 381 11.72 4.23 -20.53
N VAL A 382 10.61 4.97 -20.45
CA VAL A 382 9.31 4.54 -21.00
C VAL A 382 9.24 4.80 -22.50
N ALA A 383 9.56 5.99 -22.93
CA ALA A 383 9.75 6.48 -24.31
C ALA A 383 8.77 5.92 -25.34
N ASP A 384 7.48 5.86 -25.02
CA ASP A 384 6.42 5.39 -25.92
C ASP A 384 5.18 6.29 -25.80
N ILE A 385 4.72 6.81 -26.96
CA ILE A 385 3.58 7.72 -27.02
C ILE A 385 2.30 7.01 -26.58
N GLY A 386 2.07 5.76 -27.01
CA GLY A 386 0.86 5.01 -26.71
C GLY A 386 0.73 4.71 -25.21
N TYR A 387 1.81 4.27 -24.58
CA TYR A 387 1.84 4.03 -23.14
C TYR A 387 1.71 5.32 -22.34
N GLY A 388 2.38 6.39 -22.77
CA GLY A 388 2.26 7.70 -22.17
C GLY A 388 0.82 8.25 -22.22
N LEU A 389 0.13 8.13 -23.36
CA LEU A 389 -1.26 8.55 -23.51
C LEU A 389 -2.21 7.72 -22.65
N LEU A 390 -2.04 6.39 -22.62
CA LEU A 390 -2.85 5.52 -21.75
C LEU A 390 -2.67 5.87 -20.26
N MET A 391 -1.42 6.15 -19.85
CA MET A 391 -1.12 6.57 -18.49
C MET A 391 -1.77 7.91 -18.16
N LEU A 392 -1.72 8.89 -19.06
CA LEU A 392 -2.34 10.20 -18.90
C LEU A 392 -3.86 10.09 -18.77
N ILE A 393 -4.49 9.38 -19.70
CA ILE A 393 -5.93 9.16 -19.71
C ILE A 393 -6.36 8.40 -18.44
N GLY A 394 -5.66 7.34 -18.08
CA GLY A 394 -5.92 6.56 -16.88
C GLY A 394 -5.83 7.39 -15.60
N ALA A 395 -4.79 8.23 -15.48
CA ALA A 395 -4.62 9.11 -14.32
C ALA A 395 -5.72 10.18 -14.22
N ILE A 396 -6.12 10.80 -15.36
CA ILE A 396 -7.22 11.79 -15.41
C ILE A 396 -8.56 11.13 -15.07
N ILE A 397 -8.83 9.95 -15.62
CA ILE A 397 -10.03 9.17 -15.30
C ILE A 397 -10.07 8.83 -13.80
N ALA A 398 -8.97 8.34 -13.25
CA ALA A 398 -8.88 8.01 -11.84
C ALA A 398 -9.16 9.23 -10.95
N GLN A 399 -8.62 10.40 -11.27
CA GLN A 399 -8.83 11.61 -10.47
C GLN A 399 -10.23 12.23 -10.63
N LYS A 400 -10.84 12.15 -11.82
CA LYS A 400 -12.14 12.80 -12.08
C LYS A 400 -13.35 11.91 -11.79
N LEU A 401 -13.24 10.61 -12.04
CA LEU A 401 -14.36 9.67 -11.87
C LEU A 401 -14.33 8.96 -10.52
N LEU A 402 -13.14 8.76 -9.93
CA LEU A 402 -12.97 8.12 -8.63
C LEU A 402 -12.59 9.16 -7.58
N VAL A 403 -13.29 9.16 -6.45
CA VAL A 403 -12.84 9.95 -5.28
C VAL A 403 -11.87 9.08 -4.48
N LEU A 404 -10.60 9.27 -4.75
CA LEU A 404 -9.52 8.48 -4.18
C LEU A 404 -9.11 8.99 -2.78
N PRO A 405 -8.55 8.13 -1.92
CA PRO A 405 -7.82 8.55 -0.72
C PRO A 405 -6.71 9.55 -1.08
N ARG A 406 -6.34 10.44 -0.16
CA ARG A 406 -5.31 11.48 -0.42
C ARG A 406 -3.99 10.90 -0.94
N GLY A 407 -3.53 9.77 -0.37
CA GLY A 407 -2.33 9.07 -0.87
C GLY A 407 -2.44 8.60 -2.32
N MET A 408 -3.59 8.01 -2.68
CA MET A 408 -3.83 7.59 -4.07
C MET A 408 -4.05 8.77 -5.03
N GLN A 409 -4.58 9.89 -4.55
CA GLN A 409 -4.65 11.13 -5.36
C GLN A 409 -3.26 11.65 -5.69
N ARG A 410 -2.33 11.68 -4.72
CA ARG A 410 -0.92 12.03 -4.94
C ARG A 410 -0.27 11.09 -5.96
N PHE A 411 -0.51 9.78 -5.83
CA PHE A 411 0.02 8.77 -6.73
C PHE A 411 -0.55 8.91 -8.16
N ALA A 412 -1.85 9.14 -8.31
CA ALA A 412 -2.46 9.39 -9.61
C ALA A 412 -1.90 10.66 -10.27
N LYS A 413 -1.69 11.73 -9.48
CA LYS A 413 -1.10 12.97 -9.96
C LYS A 413 0.38 12.82 -10.34
N PHE A 414 1.11 11.99 -9.63
CA PHE A 414 2.49 11.62 -9.96
C PHE A 414 2.56 10.98 -11.36
N PHE A 415 1.71 10.00 -11.66
CA PHE A 415 1.67 9.38 -12.99
C PHE A 415 1.13 10.31 -14.08
N GLU A 416 0.18 11.20 -13.75
CA GLU A 416 -0.27 12.24 -14.67
C GLU A 416 0.89 13.12 -15.15
N ILE A 417 1.73 13.56 -14.23
CA ILE A 417 2.90 14.40 -14.55
C ILE A 417 3.96 13.61 -15.33
N LEU A 418 4.20 12.35 -14.97
CA LEU A 418 5.16 11.47 -15.65
C LEU A 418 4.72 11.06 -17.07
N ALA A 419 3.44 11.11 -17.36
CA ALA A 419 2.93 10.82 -18.71
C ALA A 419 3.44 11.80 -19.75
N ILE A 420 3.57 13.07 -19.39
CA ILE A 420 4.00 14.13 -20.31
C ILE A 420 5.42 13.87 -20.87
N PRO A 421 6.46 13.71 -20.05
CA PRO A 421 7.79 13.41 -20.56
C PRO A 421 7.87 12.05 -21.29
N SER A 422 7.07 11.06 -20.90
CA SER A 422 7.00 9.78 -21.61
C SER A 422 6.49 9.96 -23.05
N ILE A 423 5.49 10.80 -23.26
CA ILE A 423 4.98 11.15 -24.59
C ILE A 423 6.05 11.93 -25.38
N ILE A 424 6.72 12.91 -24.75
CA ILE A 424 7.75 13.70 -25.42
C ILE A 424 8.91 12.82 -25.90
N TRP A 425 9.44 11.94 -25.03
CA TRP A 425 10.49 11.01 -25.40
C TRP A 425 10.02 9.95 -26.40
N GLY A 426 8.73 9.55 -26.32
CA GLY A 426 8.10 8.70 -27.34
C GLY A 426 8.10 9.33 -28.73
N PHE A 427 7.89 10.65 -28.83
CA PHE A 427 8.04 11.39 -30.08
C PHE A 427 9.51 11.45 -30.56
N ILE A 428 10.47 11.67 -29.64
CA ILE A 428 11.90 11.71 -29.97
C ILE A 428 12.36 10.36 -30.52
N TYR A 429 11.92 9.25 -29.89
CA TYR A 429 12.27 7.89 -30.35
C TYR A 429 11.32 7.36 -31.41
N SER A 430 10.26 8.10 -31.74
CA SER A 430 9.26 7.72 -32.76
C SER A 430 8.57 6.39 -32.45
N SER A 431 8.30 6.10 -31.20
CA SER A 431 7.65 4.86 -30.73
C SER A 431 6.18 5.06 -30.37
N PHE A 432 5.30 4.26 -30.98
CA PHE A 432 3.89 4.19 -30.66
C PHE A 432 3.48 2.73 -30.48
N PHE A 433 3.24 2.29 -29.25
CA PHE A 433 3.07 0.88 -28.89
C PHE A 433 4.19 -0.04 -29.42
N GLY A 434 5.46 0.43 -29.31
CA GLY A 434 6.60 -0.31 -29.81
C GLY A 434 6.73 -0.35 -31.34
N GLN A 435 5.89 0.35 -32.09
CA GLN A 435 5.98 0.47 -33.55
C GLN A 435 6.48 1.86 -33.93
N ALA A 436 7.40 1.92 -34.88
CA ALA A 436 7.89 3.20 -35.40
C ALA A 436 6.74 3.98 -36.07
N LEU A 437 6.69 5.29 -35.84
CA LEU A 437 5.74 6.17 -36.51
C LEU A 437 6.07 6.25 -38.02
N PRO A 438 5.05 6.33 -38.90
CA PRO A 438 5.30 6.52 -40.31
C PRO A 438 6.00 7.86 -40.57
N THR A 439 7.02 7.85 -41.42
CA THR A 439 7.81 9.05 -41.80
C THR A 439 7.02 10.01 -42.67
N GLU A 440 5.92 9.53 -43.30
CA GLU A 440 5.05 10.32 -44.15
C GLU A 440 3.60 10.20 -43.65
N VAL A 441 2.98 11.31 -43.25
CA VAL A 441 1.56 11.38 -42.89
C VAL A 441 0.92 12.46 -43.78
N LEU A 442 -0.08 12.08 -44.57
CA LEU A 442 -0.84 12.98 -45.46
C LEU A 442 0.04 13.79 -46.44
N GLY A 443 1.16 13.22 -46.90
CA GLY A 443 2.08 13.90 -47.82
C GLY A 443 3.02 14.93 -47.18
N ILE A 444 3.05 15.00 -45.86
CA ILE A 444 4.01 15.83 -45.11
C ILE A 444 5.09 14.91 -44.57
N HIS A 445 6.35 15.15 -45.00
CA HIS A 445 7.50 14.49 -44.40
C HIS A 445 7.70 15.03 -42.99
N LEU A 446 7.51 14.15 -42.01
CA LEU A 446 7.80 14.45 -40.62
C LEU A 446 9.27 14.18 -40.31
N PRO A 447 9.99 15.05 -39.58
CA PRO A 447 11.39 14.88 -39.22
C PRO A 447 11.63 13.79 -38.17
N PHE A 448 10.84 12.71 -38.17
CA PHE A 448 10.93 11.59 -37.21
C PHE A 448 11.51 10.34 -37.91
N PRO A 449 12.29 9.49 -37.16
CA PRO A 449 12.75 9.63 -35.77
C PRO A 449 13.85 10.67 -35.62
N LEU A 450 13.84 11.44 -34.51
CA LEU A 450 14.98 12.30 -34.16
C LEU A 450 16.16 11.44 -33.68
N LEU A 451 15.87 10.33 -33.00
CA LEU A 451 16.82 9.32 -32.55
C LEU A 451 16.20 7.94 -32.78
N SER A 452 16.84 7.14 -33.62
CA SER A 452 16.43 5.74 -33.85
C SER A 452 16.93 4.84 -32.72
N THR A 453 16.02 4.08 -32.11
CA THR A 453 16.40 3.10 -31.09
C THR A 453 17.20 1.92 -31.62
N THR A 454 17.27 1.72 -32.95
CA THR A 454 18.02 0.67 -33.59
C THR A 454 19.36 1.18 -34.15
N ASP A 455 19.39 2.36 -34.76
CA ASP A 455 20.55 2.86 -35.47
C ASP A 455 21.42 3.80 -34.62
N ASP A 456 20.79 4.57 -33.73
CA ASP A 456 21.45 5.61 -32.92
C ASP A 456 21.72 5.18 -31.46
N VAL A 457 21.87 3.88 -31.21
CA VAL A 457 22.09 3.33 -29.81
C VAL A 457 23.27 4.02 -29.14
N ASN A 458 24.38 4.26 -29.84
CA ASN A 458 25.55 4.92 -29.28
C ASN A 458 25.27 6.38 -28.92
N THR A 459 24.45 7.09 -29.69
CA THR A 459 24.04 8.47 -29.40
C THR A 459 23.18 8.53 -28.16
N ILE A 460 22.21 7.59 -27.99
CA ILE A 460 21.36 7.48 -26.82
C ILE A 460 22.18 7.14 -25.58
N LEU A 461 23.20 6.26 -25.74
CA LEU A 461 24.13 5.92 -24.66
C LEU A 461 24.89 7.16 -24.15
N VAL A 462 25.50 7.90 -25.08
CA VAL A 462 26.24 9.13 -24.74
C VAL A 462 25.32 10.16 -24.09
N LEU A 463 24.10 10.33 -24.62
CA LEU A 463 23.08 11.22 -24.02
C LEU A 463 22.71 10.82 -22.58
N SER A 464 22.54 9.52 -22.33
CA SER A 464 22.28 8.99 -21.00
C SER A 464 23.39 9.33 -20.01
N VAL A 465 24.64 9.16 -20.43
CA VAL A 465 25.82 9.48 -19.60
C VAL A 465 25.93 11.00 -19.36
N ILE A 466 25.61 11.82 -20.36
CA ILE A 466 25.60 13.28 -20.22
C ILE A 466 24.55 13.72 -19.19
N PHE A 467 23.34 13.21 -19.27
CA PHE A 467 22.30 13.52 -18.25
C PHE A 467 22.72 13.07 -16.85
N GLY A 468 23.34 11.88 -16.73
CA GLY A 468 23.89 11.40 -15.49
C GLY A 468 24.99 12.29 -14.93
N LEU A 469 25.90 12.74 -15.79
CA LEU A 469 26.97 13.66 -15.41
C LEU A 469 26.40 15.00 -14.89
N ILE A 470 25.42 15.58 -15.59
CA ILE A 470 24.78 16.82 -15.17
C ILE A 470 24.15 16.62 -13.78
N GLN A 471 23.46 15.49 -13.55
CA GLN A 471 22.87 15.21 -12.25
C GLN A 471 23.90 15.07 -11.14
N ILE A 472 25.01 14.36 -11.38
CA ILE A 472 26.09 14.22 -10.38
C ILE A 472 26.70 15.60 -10.08
N LEU A 473 26.93 16.46 -11.08
CA LEU A 473 27.44 17.81 -10.88
C LEU A 473 26.48 18.65 -10.03
N VAL A 474 25.17 18.54 -10.25
CA VAL A 474 24.16 19.19 -9.41
C VAL A 474 24.18 18.63 -7.98
N GLY A 475 24.33 17.33 -7.81
CA GLY A 475 24.45 16.69 -6.48
C GLY A 475 25.66 17.22 -5.71
N LEU A 476 26.82 17.29 -6.33
CA LEU A 476 28.04 17.87 -5.76
C LEU A 476 27.90 19.37 -5.44
N PHE A 477 27.17 20.13 -6.26
CA PHE A 477 26.85 21.53 -5.98
C PHE A 477 26.00 21.65 -4.73
N LEU A 478 25.00 20.77 -4.57
CA LEU A 478 24.16 20.75 -3.36
C LEU A 478 24.98 20.38 -2.12
N ALA A 479 25.91 19.43 -2.23
CA ALA A 479 26.84 19.10 -1.16
C ALA A 479 27.68 20.31 -0.73
N ALA A 480 28.28 21.01 -1.67
CA ALA A 480 29.02 22.24 -1.39
C ALA A 480 28.14 23.31 -0.72
N LYS A 481 26.91 23.49 -1.21
CA LYS A 481 25.93 24.44 -0.64
C LYS A 481 25.54 24.08 0.79
N GLU A 482 25.37 22.79 1.11
CA GLU A 482 25.04 22.33 2.46
C GLU A 482 26.20 22.59 3.43
N HIS A 483 27.44 22.30 3.03
CA HIS A 483 28.63 22.62 3.83
C HIS A 483 28.83 24.13 4.05
N ILE A 484 28.56 24.95 3.02
CA ILE A 484 28.60 26.41 3.16
C ILE A 484 27.55 26.89 4.16
N LYS A 485 26.33 26.32 4.14
CA LYS A 485 25.26 26.67 5.09
C LYS A 485 25.65 26.36 6.53
N ARG A 486 26.42 25.27 6.75
CA ARG A 486 26.98 24.89 8.05
C ARG A 486 28.26 25.66 8.41
N LYS A 487 28.71 26.58 7.55
CA LYS A 487 29.97 27.37 7.68
C LYS A 487 31.26 26.52 7.60
N ASP A 488 31.17 25.32 7.06
CA ASP A 488 32.30 24.38 6.87
C ASP A 488 32.90 24.56 5.47
N TYR A 489 33.53 25.70 5.24
CA TYR A 489 34.03 26.10 3.90
C TYR A 489 35.11 25.15 3.35
N VAL A 490 35.89 24.53 4.21
CA VAL A 490 36.98 23.65 3.82
C VAL A 490 36.44 22.33 3.26
N ASP A 491 35.43 21.78 3.93
CA ASP A 491 34.76 20.56 3.49
C ASP A 491 33.89 20.83 2.24
N ALA A 492 33.32 22.03 2.10
CA ALA A 492 32.65 22.48 0.88
C ALA A 492 33.56 22.42 -0.36
N ILE A 493 34.85 22.77 -0.20
CA ILE A 493 35.83 22.69 -1.28
C ILE A 493 36.22 21.24 -1.53
N ASN A 494 36.53 20.47 -0.48
CA ASN A 494 37.03 19.10 -0.59
C ASN A 494 35.99 18.15 -1.18
N ASP A 495 34.78 18.14 -0.63
CA ASP A 495 33.73 17.16 -0.95
C ASP A 495 32.75 17.64 -2.05
N GLY A 496 32.76 18.94 -2.36
CA GLY A 496 31.91 19.53 -3.39
C GLY A 496 32.71 19.99 -4.62
N PHE A 497 33.33 21.19 -4.53
CA PHE A 497 33.91 21.88 -5.68
C PHE A 497 35.13 21.17 -6.28
N ALA A 498 35.96 20.50 -5.48
CA ALA A 498 37.12 19.79 -6.01
C ALA A 498 36.69 18.59 -6.88
N TRP A 499 35.67 17.85 -6.48
CA TRP A 499 35.11 16.75 -7.30
C TRP A 499 34.43 17.26 -8.56
N GLN A 500 33.70 18.38 -8.49
CA GLN A 500 33.17 19.03 -9.70
C GLN A 500 34.31 19.42 -10.68
N GLY A 501 35.41 19.99 -10.15
CA GLY A 501 36.56 20.38 -10.95
C GLY A 501 37.22 19.19 -11.65
N ILE A 502 37.33 18.02 -10.98
CA ILE A 502 37.83 16.79 -11.63
C ILE A 502 36.91 16.34 -12.76
N LEU A 503 35.61 16.24 -12.50
CA LEU A 503 34.65 15.75 -13.50
C LEU A 503 34.56 16.69 -14.71
N VAL A 504 34.45 17.99 -14.47
CA VAL A 504 34.44 19.01 -15.55
C VAL A 504 35.76 19.01 -16.30
N GLY A 505 36.89 18.88 -15.58
CA GLY A 505 38.22 18.81 -16.18
C GLY A 505 38.37 17.62 -17.13
N VAL A 506 37.90 16.42 -16.70
CA VAL A 506 37.93 15.22 -17.53
C VAL A 506 37.02 15.36 -18.75
N VAL A 507 35.84 15.97 -18.61
CA VAL A 507 34.92 16.23 -19.72
C VAL A 507 35.55 17.21 -20.75
N LEU A 508 36.16 18.31 -20.29
CA LEU A 508 36.85 19.25 -21.17
C LEU A 508 38.01 18.60 -21.89
N LEU A 509 38.76 17.71 -21.24
CA LEU A 509 39.82 16.95 -21.84
C LEU A 509 39.32 16.05 -22.95
N LEU A 510 38.23 15.28 -22.71
CA LEU A 510 37.62 14.40 -23.70
C LEU A 510 37.03 15.19 -24.88
N LEU A 511 36.30 16.28 -24.59
CA LEU A 511 35.76 17.15 -25.64
C LEU A 511 36.87 17.77 -26.48
N GLY A 512 37.93 18.25 -25.84
CA GLY A 512 39.08 18.86 -26.51
C GLY A 512 39.87 17.87 -27.38
N SER A 513 39.97 16.60 -26.95
CA SER A 513 40.72 15.58 -27.69
C SER A 513 39.91 14.92 -28.80
N MET A 514 38.64 14.63 -28.60
CA MET A 514 37.84 13.81 -29.53
C MET A 514 36.95 14.65 -30.45
N ILE A 515 36.31 15.72 -29.96
CA ILE A 515 35.30 16.47 -30.71
C ILE A 515 35.87 17.74 -31.30
N VAL A 516 36.39 18.64 -30.46
CA VAL A 516 36.86 19.98 -30.89
C VAL A 516 38.27 19.93 -31.48
N LYS A 517 39.06 18.89 -31.15
CA LYS A 517 40.47 18.71 -31.57
C LYS A 517 41.33 19.95 -31.37
N ASN A 518 41.04 20.71 -30.28
CA ASN A 518 41.76 21.94 -29.95
C ASN A 518 42.62 21.72 -28.69
N PRO A 519 43.94 21.93 -28.76
CA PRO A 519 44.83 21.67 -27.63
C PRO A 519 44.56 22.56 -26.42
N ILE A 520 43.95 23.72 -26.60
CA ILE A 520 43.63 24.65 -25.50
C ILE A 520 42.64 23.99 -24.51
N PHE A 521 41.59 23.35 -25.01
CA PHE A 521 40.62 22.66 -24.15
C PHE A 521 41.23 21.45 -23.42
N VAL A 522 42.16 20.75 -24.06
CA VAL A 522 42.89 19.65 -23.46
C VAL A 522 43.77 20.13 -22.30
N TYR A 523 44.55 21.22 -22.51
CA TYR A 523 45.40 21.78 -21.45
C TYR A 523 44.59 22.39 -20.30
N LEU A 524 43.48 23.09 -20.59
CA LEU A 524 42.60 23.63 -19.58
C LEU A 524 41.93 22.52 -18.77
N GLY A 525 41.42 21.48 -19.41
CA GLY A 525 40.80 20.35 -18.75
C GLY A 525 41.79 19.57 -17.88
N ALA A 526 42.97 19.29 -18.38
CA ALA A 526 44.03 18.62 -17.62
C ALA A 526 44.49 19.48 -16.42
N GLY A 527 44.70 20.78 -16.64
CA GLY A 527 45.07 21.71 -15.56
C GLY A 527 44.04 21.78 -14.43
N LEU A 528 42.74 21.88 -14.78
CA LEU A 528 41.65 21.90 -13.84
C LEU A 528 41.55 20.59 -13.05
N ALA A 529 41.65 19.44 -13.73
CA ALA A 529 41.59 18.12 -13.09
C ALA A 529 42.76 17.91 -12.10
N ILE A 530 44.00 18.26 -12.54
CA ILE A 530 45.17 18.14 -11.67
C ILE A 530 45.10 19.07 -10.46
N LEU A 531 44.70 20.34 -10.67
CA LEU A 531 44.54 21.29 -9.55
C LEU A 531 43.52 20.81 -8.53
N SER A 532 42.36 20.32 -8.99
CA SER A 532 41.31 19.81 -8.14
C SER A 532 41.74 18.52 -7.40
N ALA A 533 42.47 17.60 -8.05
CA ALA A 533 43.04 16.44 -7.42
C ALA A 533 44.07 16.78 -6.35
N LEU A 534 44.91 17.82 -6.60
CA LEU A 534 45.85 18.34 -5.59
C LEU A 534 45.10 18.93 -4.37
N CYS A 535 44.00 19.62 -4.59
CA CYS A 535 43.16 20.11 -3.47
C CYS A 535 42.67 18.94 -2.60
N ILE A 536 42.13 17.85 -3.19
CA ILE A 536 41.66 16.67 -2.44
C ILE A 536 42.79 16.00 -1.65
N LEU A 537 44.03 16.00 -2.18
CA LEU A 537 45.19 15.43 -1.50
C LEU A 537 45.70 16.33 -0.35
N VAL A 538 45.74 17.64 -0.56
CA VAL A 538 46.41 18.61 0.32
C VAL A 538 45.52 19.02 1.50
N ILE A 539 44.22 19.22 1.27
CA ILE A 539 43.29 19.71 2.29
C ILE A 539 43.26 18.79 3.53
N PRO A 540 43.14 17.45 3.42
CA PRO A 540 43.16 16.58 4.59
C PRO A 540 44.50 16.58 5.37
N ILE A 541 45.59 16.92 4.71
CA ILE A 541 46.90 17.04 5.40
C ILE A 541 46.91 18.21 6.39
N PHE A 542 46.23 19.30 6.02
CA PHE A 542 46.10 20.48 6.93
C PHE A 542 45.06 20.29 8.03
N GLN A 543 44.01 19.52 7.77
CA GLN A 543 42.97 19.24 8.77
C GLN A 543 43.35 18.18 9.79
N SER A 544 44.28 17.27 9.44
CA SER A 544 44.63 16.13 10.29
C SER A 544 45.70 16.48 11.32
N SER A 545 45.59 15.91 12.52
CA SER A 545 46.59 16.02 13.61
C SER A 545 47.97 15.43 13.26
N SER A 546 48.05 14.55 12.26
CA SER A 546 49.29 13.95 11.74
C SER A 546 49.31 14.03 10.21
N LYS A 547 50.38 14.62 9.66
CA LYS A 547 50.59 14.78 8.21
C LYS A 547 50.49 13.47 7.43
N ALA A 548 51.02 12.38 8.01
CA ALA A 548 50.96 11.05 7.41
C ALA A 548 49.55 10.48 7.35
N LYS A 549 48.75 10.67 8.42
CA LYS A 549 47.33 10.29 8.42
C LYS A 549 46.51 11.12 7.43
N GLY A 550 46.79 12.45 7.32
CA GLY A 550 46.17 13.32 6.37
C GLY A 550 46.44 12.94 4.93
N ALA A 551 47.72 12.63 4.61
CA ALA A 551 48.10 12.16 3.26
C ALA A 551 47.45 10.82 2.91
N ALA A 552 47.37 9.87 3.83
CA ALA A 552 46.69 8.60 3.62
C ALA A 552 45.15 8.81 3.40
N LYS A 553 44.51 9.73 4.17
CA LYS A 553 43.11 10.09 3.99
C LYS A 553 42.87 10.76 2.63
N GLY A 554 43.77 11.67 2.21
CA GLY A 554 43.66 12.32 0.90
C GLY A 554 43.81 11.34 -0.27
N ALA A 555 44.74 10.39 -0.20
CA ALA A 555 44.91 9.31 -1.17
C ALA A 555 43.67 8.38 -1.21
N TYR A 556 43.11 8.06 -0.05
CA TYR A 556 41.89 7.29 0.05
C TYR A 556 40.69 8.03 -0.56
N ASN A 557 40.55 9.34 -0.30
CA ASN A 557 39.51 10.15 -0.92
C ASN A 557 39.65 10.14 -2.44
N LEU A 558 40.87 10.28 -2.98
CA LEU A 558 41.09 10.26 -4.43
C LEU A 558 40.70 8.91 -5.06
N TYR A 559 40.85 7.78 -4.34
CA TYR A 559 40.33 6.48 -4.76
C TYR A 559 38.81 6.51 -5.03
N GLY A 560 38.07 7.41 -4.38
CA GLY A 560 36.64 7.66 -4.63
C GLY A 560 36.29 7.98 -6.10
N LEU A 561 37.29 8.35 -6.93
CA LEU A 561 37.10 8.55 -8.38
C LEU A 561 36.52 7.30 -9.09
N THR A 562 36.90 6.11 -8.63
CA THR A 562 36.35 4.86 -9.15
C THR A 562 34.86 4.72 -8.91
N GLY A 563 34.36 5.25 -7.78
CA GLY A 563 32.94 5.31 -7.46
C GLY A 563 32.16 6.20 -8.45
N TYR A 564 32.70 7.39 -8.77
CA TYR A 564 32.05 8.29 -9.73
C TYR A 564 32.00 7.72 -11.14
N ILE A 565 33.03 6.93 -11.56
CA ILE A 565 32.97 6.21 -12.84
C ILE A 565 31.88 5.14 -12.79
N GLY A 566 31.77 4.40 -11.71
CA GLY A 566 30.69 3.44 -11.49
C GLY A 566 29.29 4.08 -11.55
N ASP A 567 29.16 5.24 -10.92
CA ASP A 567 27.90 6.01 -10.96
C ASP A 567 27.55 6.42 -12.39
N LEU A 568 28.51 6.96 -13.16
CA LEU A 568 28.28 7.34 -14.55
C LEU A 568 27.89 6.13 -15.42
N VAL A 569 28.52 4.99 -15.24
CA VAL A 569 28.16 3.75 -15.94
C VAL A 569 26.73 3.32 -15.56
N SER A 570 26.27 3.54 -14.34
CA SER A 570 24.90 3.21 -13.92
C SER A 570 23.83 3.92 -14.73
N TYR A 571 24.12 5.11 -15.30
CA TYR A 571 23.17 5.85 -16.17
C TYR A 571 22.95 5.22 -17.54
N THR A 572 23.80 4.28 -17.98
CA THR A 572 23.56 3.51 -19.22
C THR A 572 22.26 2.70 -19.14
N ARG A 573 21.72 2.48 -17.96
CA ARG A 573 20.42 1.87 -17.71
C ARG A 573 19.26 2.64 -18.33
N LEU A 574 19.38 3.96 -18.44
CA LEU A 574 18.36 4.80 -19.10
C LEU A 574 18.18 4.38 -20.58
N MET A 575 19.29 4.20 -21.26
CA MET A 575 19.30 3.69 -22.65
C MET A 575 18.76 2.25 -22.70
N ALA A 576 19.31 1.37 -21.85
CA ALA A 576 18.98 -0.05 -21.90
C ALA A 576 17.48 -0.32 -21.71
N LEU A 577 16.84 0.36 -20.76
CA LEU A 577 15.41 0.19 -20.48
C LEU A 577 14.54 0.83 -21.56
N GLY A 578 14.90 2.02 -22.08
CA GLY A 578 14.17 2.67 -23.14
C GLY A 578 14.15 1.83 -24.43
N ILE A 579 15.29 1.26 -24.82
CA ILE A 579 15.39 0.38 -26.01
C ILE A 579 14.65 -0.94 -25.75
N SER A 580 14.79 -1.54 -24.57
CA SER A 580 14.18 -2.82 -24.23
C SER A 580 12.64 -2.76 -24.29
N GLY A 581 12.02 -1.75 -23.70
CA GLY A 581 10.55 -1.59 -23.69
C GLY A 581 9.97 -1.48 -25.10
N GLY A 582 10.60 -0.67 -25.97
CA GLY A 582 10.21 -0.53 -27.37
C GLY A 582 10.41 -1.83 -28.18
N SER A 583 11.54 -2.51 -27.98
CA SER A 583 11.84 -3.78 -28.66
C SER A 583 10.89 -4.90 -28.32
N ILE A 584 10.49 -5.02 -27.05
CA ILE A 584 9.49 -6.00 -26.59
C ILE A 584 8.12 -5.69 -27.20
N GLY A 585 7.71 -4.41 -27.24
CA GLY A 585 6.48 -4.00 -27.90
C GLY A 585 6.46 -4.34 -29.39
N ALA A 586 7.57 -4.08 -30.09
CA ALA A 586 7.74 -4.45 -31.50
C ALA A 586 7.66 -5.96 -31.75
N ALA A 587 8.29 -6.76 -30.87
CA ALA A 587 8.20 -8.22 -30.90
C ALA A 587 6.76 -8.74 -30.73
N PHE A 588 5.98 -8.14 -29.84
CA PHE A 588 4.57 -8.49 -29.64
C PHE A 588 3.70 -8.15 -30.85
N ASN A 589 3.94 -7.00 -31.46
CA ASN A 589 3.29 -6.62 -32.71
C ASN A 589 3.61 -7.62 -33.86
N MET A 590 4.86 -8.01 -33.96
CA MET A 590 5.30 -9.00 -34.95
C MET A 590 4.65 -10.36 -34.73
N LEU A 591 4.58 -10.83 -33.48
CA LEU A 591 3.94 -12.10 -33.10
C LEU A 591 2.48 -12.16 -33.55
N VAL A 592 1.71 -11.11 -33.32
CA VAL A 592 0.32 -11.03 -33.76
C VAL A 592 0.21 -10.87 -35.28
N ALA A 593 1.17 -10.19 -35.92
CA ALA A 593 1.20 -10.05 -37.35
C ALA A 593 1.38 -11.37 -38.13
N PHE A 594 2.07 -12.35 -37.55
CA PHE A 594 2.25 -13.70 -38.11
C PHE A 594 1.00 -14.59 -38.07
N MET A 595 -0.05 -14.18 -37.31
CA MET A 595 -1.27 -14.99 -37.24
C MET A 595 -2.08 -14.92 -38.54
N PRO A 596 -2.79 -16.01 -38.91
CA PRO A 596 -3.72 -16.01 -40.06
C PRO A 596 -4.80 -14.92 -39.90
N PRO A 597 -5.29 -14.29 -40.99
CA PRO A 597 -6.20 -13.17 -40.92
C PRO A 597 -7.44 -13.39 -40.04
N ALA A 598 -8.06 -14.58 -40.09
CA ALA A 598 -9.23 -14.89 -39.28
C ALA A 598 -8.89 -14.93 -37.76
N ALA A 599 -7.76 -15.55 -37.39
CA ALA A 599 -7.31 -15.59 -36.01
C ALA A 599 -6.78 -14.22 -35.52
N ARG A 600 -6.19 -13.44 -36.41
CA ARG A 600 -5.68 -12.10 -36.11
C ARG A 600 -6.77 -11.13 -35.69
N PHE A 601 -7.93 -11.14 -36.38
CA PHE A 601 -9.07 -10.27 -36.07
C PHE A 601 -10.00 -10.78 -34.96
N SER A 602 -9.78 -11.98 -34.44
CA SER A 602 -10.52 -12.55 -33.31
C SER A 602 -9.64 -12.63 -32.07
N VAL A 603 -8.90 -13.71 -31.92
CA VAL A 603 -8.03 -13.99 -30.79
C VAL A 603 -6.84 -13.01 -30.74
N GLY A 604 -6.34 -12.58 -31.92
CA GLY A 604 -5.21 -11.66 -32.04
C GLY A 604 -5.45 -10.29 -31.40
N ILE A 605 -6.68 -9.74 -31.48
CA ILE A 605 -7.02 -8.46 -30.83
C ILE A 605 -6.95 -8.60 -29.30
N LEU A 606 -7.49 -9.68 -28.76
CA LEU A 606 -7.47 -9.92 -27.31
C LEU A 606 -6.03 -10.15 -26.84
N LEU A 607 -5.27 -10.90 -27.62
CA LEU A 607 -3.87 -11.21 -27.33
C LEU A 607 -3.00 -9.93 -27.35
N ILE A 608 -3.13 -9.05 -28.35
CA ILE A 608 -2.33 -7.82 -28.43
C ILE A 608 -2.65 -6.87 -27.29
N ILE A 609 -3.91 -6.75 -26.89
CA ILE A 609 -4.31 -5.94 -25.73
C ILE A 609 -3.66 -6.48 -24.47
N ALA A 610 -3.71 -7.79 -24.23
CA ALA A 610 -3.11 -8.43 -23.06
C ALA A 610 -1.59 -8.28 -23.03
N LEU A 611 -0.91 -8.48 -24.17
CA LEU A 611 0.53 -8.36 -24.27
C LEU A 611 1.02 -6.92 -24.10
N HIS A 612 0.32 -5.92 -24.70
CA HIS A 612 0.66 -4.53 -24.47
C HIS A 612 0.33 -4.05 -23.06
N ALA A 613 -0.73 -4.53 -22.45
CA ALA A 613 -1.03 -4.24 -21.04
C ALA A 613 0.10 -4.77 -20.13
N LEU A 614 0.57 -6.00 -20.38
CA LEU A 614 1.70 -6.60 -19.66
C LEU A 614 2.99 -5.80 -19.88
N ASN A 615 3.32 -5.48 -21.15
CA ASN A 615 4.52 -4.71 -21.46
C ASN A 615 4.49 -3.31 -20.84
N MET A 616 3.36 -2.63 -20.93
CA MET A 616 3.16 -1.33 -20.29
C MET A 616 3.40 -1.43 -18.77
N PHE A 617 2.80 -2.41 -18.10
CA PHE A 617 2.99 -2.62 -16.66
C PHE A 617 4.46 -2.84 -16.31
N LEU A 618 5.14 -3.75 -17.03
CA LEU A 618 6.57 -4.05 -16.80
C LEU A 618 7.47 -2.85 -17.08
N THR A 619 7.21 -2.10 -18.14
CA THR A 619 7.99 -0.91 -18.52
C THR A 619 7.80 0.20 -17.49
N LEU A 620 6.57 0.49 -17.06
CA LEU A 620 6.29 1.50 -16.04
C LEU A 620 6.90 1.13 -14.68
N LEU A 621 6.77 -0.14 -14.27
CA LEU A 621 7.36 -0.63 -13.04
C LEU A 621 8.89 -0.54 -13.07
N SER A 622 9.51 -0.97 -14.18
CA SER A 622 10.96 -0.89 -14.34
C SER A 622 11.46 0.55 -14.35
N ALA A 623 10.78 1.45 -15.05
CA ALA A 623 11.12 2.86 -15.08
C ALA A 623 10.99 3.52 -13.70
N TYR A 624 9.94 3.17 -12.95
CA TYR A 624 9.74 3.64 -11.57
C TYR A 624 10.86 3.17 -10.65
N VAL A 625 11.11 1.86 -10.57
CA VAL A 625 12.10 1.28 -9.66
C VAL A 625 13.53 1.74 -10.00
N HIS A 626 13.90 1.65 -11.26
CA HIS A 626 15.25 2.03 -11.69
C HIS A 626 15.47 3.53 -11.71
N GLY A 627 14.42 4.33 -11.98
CA GLY A 627 14.43 5.78 -11.83
C GLY A 627 14.65 6.18 -10.38
N ALA A 628 13.93 5.60 -9.44
CA ALA A 628 14.10 5.83 -8.01
C ALA A 628 15.51 5.44 -7.53
N ARG A 629 16.02 4.30 -7.97
CA ARG A 629 17.38 3.85 -7.63
C ARG A 629 18.45 4.86 -8.07
N LEU A 630 18.36 5.39 -9.29
CA LEU A 630 19.31 6.41 -9.78
C LEU A 630 19.28 7.67 -8.91
N GLN A 631 18.10 8.03 -8.37
CA GLN A 631 18.01 9.16 -7.44
C GLN A 631 18.62 8.82 -6.07
N TYR A 632 18.32 7.64 -5.51
CA TYR A 632 18.70 7.30 -4.15
C TYR A 632 20.20 6.99 -4.01
N VAL A 633 20.76 6.24 -4.95
CA VAL A 633 22.16 5.78 -4.85
C VAL A 633 23.12 6.80 -5.46
N GLU A 634 22.87 7.21 -6.71
CA GLU A 634 23.82 8.02 -7.47
C GLU A 634 23.68 9.52 -7.18
N PHE A 635 22.49 10.02 -6.79
CA PHE A 635 22.26 11.44 -6.53
C PHE A 635 22.23 11.78 -5.04
N PHE A 636 21.32 11.18 -4.25
CA PHE A 636 21.20 11.48 -2.81
C PHE A 636 22.47 11.13 -2.05
N GLY A 637 23.13 10.01 -2.39
CA GLY A 637 24.40 9.61 -1.79
C GLY A 637 25.51 10.66 -1.88
N LYS A 638 25.35 11.74 -2.64
CA LYS A 638 26.35 12.82 -2.76
C LYS A 638 26.20 13.92 -1.70
N PHE A 639 24.99 14.23 -1.23
CA PHE A 639 24.75 15.39 -0.36
C PHE A 639 23.73 15.15 0.75
N TYR A 640 22.95 14.07 0.67
CA TYR A 640 21.79 13.88 1.50
C TYR A 640 22.05 12.83 2.58
N THR A 641 21.82 13.17 3.84
CA THR A 641 21.94 12.25 4.98
C THR A 641 20.60 11.70 5.41
N GLY A 642 19.57 12.54 5.45
CA GLY A 642 18.24 12.15 5.89
C GLY A 642 18.14 11.82 7.38
N GLY A 643 17.05 11.17 7.78
CA GLY A 643 16.78 10.81 9.19
C GLY A 643 15.93 11.85 9.91
N GLY A 644 15.24 12.73 9.18
CA GLY A 644 14.24 13.63 9.76
C GLY A 644 12.99 12.87 10.20
N ARG A 645 12.34 13.34 11.26
CA ARG A 645 11.09 12.79 11.79
C ARG A 645 9.91 13.32 10.96
N ALA A 646 9.03 12.44 10.53
CA ALA A 646 7.82 12.82 9.81
C ALA A 646 6.87 13.63 10.70
N PHE A 647 6.27 14.67 10.14
CA PHE A 647 5.19 15.41 10.80
C PHE A 647 3.92 14.56 10.81
N ASP A 648 3.43 14.21 12.01
CA ASP A 648 2.22 13.40 12.21
C ASP A 648 1.18 14.19 13.03
N PRO A 649 0.40 15.05 12.38
CA PRO A 649 -0.62 15.85 13.05
C PRO A 649 -1.75 14.99 13.58
N LEU A 650 -2.46 15.47 14.59
CA LEU A 650 -3.71 14.87 15.04
C LEU A 650 -4.73 14.94 13.89
N LYS A 651 -5.00 13.81 13.27
CA LYS A 651 -5.82 13.69 12.05
C LYS A 651 -6.94 12.67 12.24
N THR A 652 -7.87 12.67 11.29
CA THR A 652 -8.87 11.60 11.13
C THR A 652 -8.33 10.53 10.18
N ALA A 653 -8.88 9.33 10.24
CA ALA A 653 -8.44 8.23 9.39
C ALA A 653 -8.74 8.44 7.88
N GLU A 654 -9.74 9.29 7.56
CA GLU A 654 -10.19 9.57 6.18
C GLU A 654 -10.42 8.30 5.34
N LYS A 655 -11.01 7.29 5.97
CA LYS A 655 -11.24 6.00 5.33
C LYS A 655 -12.36 6.06 4.29
N TYR A 656 -13.48 6.72 4.62
CA TYR A 656 -14.69 6.80 3.77
C TYR A 656 -15.00 8.20 3.29
N VAL A 657 -14.56 9.22 3.99
CA VAL A 657 -14.77 10.64 3.68
C VAL A 657 -13.43 11.36 3.57
N ASN A 658 -13.42 12.48 2.87
CA ASN A 658 -12.30 13.42 2.88
C ASN A 658 -12.70 14.60 3.76
N ILE A 659 -11.92 14.87 4.80
CA ILE A 659 -12.19 16.01 5.70
C ILE A 659 -11.69 17.28 5.01
N ASN A 660 -12.59 18.23 4.79
CA ASN A 660 -12.25 19.54 4.23
C ASN A 660 -12.17 20.57 5.35
N HIS A 661 -11.06 21.31 5.40
CA HIS A 661 -10.82 22.33 6.44
C HIS A 661 -11.53 23.66 6.14
N LYS A 662 -11.94 23.88 4.88
CA LYS A 662 -12.61 25.10 4.47
C LYS A 662 -14.10 24.85 4.23
N LYS A 663 -14.94 25.52 5.01
CA LYS A 663 -16.33 25.72 4.62
C LYS A 663 -16.35 26.42 3.24
N LYS A 664 -16.92 25.76 2.22
CA LYS A 664 -17.22 26.42 0.94
C LYS A 664 -18.22 27.52 1.13
#